data_ef439ecd1b38ad3ed463efa3db766599
#
_entry.id   ef439ecd1b38ad3ed463efa3db766599
#
_cell.length_a   1.000
_cell.length_b   1.000
_cell.length_c   1.000
_cell.angle_alpha   90.00
_cell.angle_beta   90.00
_cell.angle_gamma   90.00
#
_symmetry.space_group_name_H-M   'P 1'
#
loop_
_entity.id
_entity.type
_entity.pdbx_description
1 polymer ?
#
loop_
_entity_poly.entity_id
_entity_poly.type
_entity_poly.pdbx_seq_one_letter_code
_entity_poly.pdbx_strand_id
1 'polypeptide(L)'
;MESDASEESVDADTPEKATMDVNSELIISDNSTVAPVIIEELDEDAISMMDVDMSEFVEAKALPIQEVEVENVIIPNFALTSSHNLNKDVVMDTDLDQDMLLTADEEDRLTKQFLNGELTFCEYSSKMDQDVEMEMTENNTVRRNAGTDRVTVQKLAEPKASKVTSGQQVRQRRKRRILPQVLQGLMGEANVRFAKGEVEIAEQMCMEIIRQVPSASEPFQTLAMIYENDQKKSLQFALIAAYLNPRDAEQWVRLANLSLENDDIKQAITCYSKAIQASPKCVELYDRRAQLQESNGDRKGQLRGYLKLIHQLDPGDQHIIKYAKELTQEYIKENNNEQALEAMEILFAKCPDLITLEEVNIITELLITLKQFKRCLDLLVKYTSIRIQYKEGADREVGNDRMRKLEKTEESGKLKEELPCQSDHRDTNDIEWCDVPDDVAVDLRAKTLVILIELNHVRLADEFLSRLYMREDPECSGDLFLDVAEALMSKNEFQRALNLLDPLVKSTRYNLAGVWLKHAECWAACNDLDKAVTSYEAVRELSPQHLGARLALAKLYIEKRRYDEAIQVLYQDPEYEILDPNAVYQRTVLLYKMERYEEYLSSGMLLLSRHCVRIRIKDDLNSLARPTGVRQRLESLRNNRRTFGENFEDENAPAFSNSAEPSKEDEFQLFLQMCEQAYKLKKHGFLQRICFTALTSKRFIKCNDHITFLCLISCIHNNDSFYGYNIVREFVRECPSSNWWNLLNIIIQKAEDLRHNRFIMRLLGREDVFTYLHIMHANNCLVSGTYKYALNSYISLFKVAPSALLALLIGVTQLQMACQKSPAKKNQLLIQALAFFKKYMQLRGDEGKQEAYYNTARAFHQIGLLSTAIHFYKLILEEDPGDLVKQNANLLDLRKEAAFNLHLIYLQSENQLLARMYLENYITI
;
A
#
# COMPACT_ATOMS: atom_id res chain seq x y z
N MET A 1 6.14 -59.75 -37.37
CA MET A 1 5.50 -59.32 -38.63
C MET A 1 6.12 -57.99 -38.95
N GLU A 2 7.27 -57.99 -39.57
CA GLU A 2 7.45 -57.99 -41.04
C GLU A 2 6.86 -56.73 -41.58
N SER A 3 7.47 -55.86 -42.31
CA SER A 3 8.70 -55.95 -43.17
C SER A 3 8.82 -54.55 -43.82
N ASP A 4 9.88 -54.16 -44.09
CA ASP A 4 10.82 -53.94 -45.20
C ASP A 4 10.87 -52.43 -45.56
N ALA A 5 11.99 -51.85 -45.41
CA ALA A 5 13.16 -51.79 -46.28
C ALA A 5 12.87 -51.15 -47.65
N SER A 6 13.45 -49.95 -47.86
CA SER A 6 14.21 -49.67 -49.07
C SER A 6 15.16 -48.51 -48.91
N GLU A 7 16.42 -48.81 -49.10
CA GLU A 7 17.53 -47.86 -49.31
C GLU A 7 17.33 -47.07 -50.61
N GLU A 8 17.74 -45.81 -50.58
CA GLU A 8 18.39 -45.22 -51.76
C GLU A 8 19.43 -44.18 -51.28
N SER A 9 20.64 -44.51 -51.60
CA SER A 9 21.87 -43.77 -51.57
C SER A 9 21.91 -42.66 -52.62
N VAL A 10 22.32 -41.45 -52.30
CA VAL A 10 22.98 -40.53 -53.20
C VAL A 10 24.02 -39.71 -52.44
N ASP A 11 25.22 -40.01 -52.74
CA ASP A 11 26.46 -39.28 -52.86
C ASP A 11 26.80 -38.04 -52.05
N ALA A 12 27.95 -38.19 -51.44
CA ALA A 12 28.87 -37.24 -50.84
C ALA A 12 29.29 -36.14 -51.82
N ASP A 13 29.26 -34.91 -51.41
CA ASP A 13 30.21 -33.89 -51.81
C ASP A 13 30.76 -33.19 -50.56
N THR A 14 31.97 -33.60 -50.22
CA THR A 14 32.90 -32.93 -49.31
C THR A 14 33.55 -31.77 -50.03
N PRO A 15 33.47 -30.52 -49.50
CA PRO A 15 34.45 -29.52 -49.93
C PRO A 15 35.74 -29.68 -49.12
N GLU A 16 36.81 -29.72 -49.86
CA GLU A 16 38.23 -29.78 -49.52
C GLU A 16 38.61 -28.85 -48.35
N LYS A 17 39.39 -29.40 -47.44
CA LYS A 17 40.21 -28.67 -46.50
C LYS A 17 41.22 -27.81 -47.29
N ALA A 18 40.98 -26.55 -47.43
CA ALA A 18 42.01 -25.57 -47.70
C ALA A 18 42.83 -25.44 -46.42
N THR A 19 44.00 -26.03 -46.43
CA THR A 19 45.11 -25.70 -45.53
C THR A 19 45.55 -24.29 -45.84
N MET A 20 45.03 -23.33 -45.02
CA MET A 20 45.60 -22.00 -45.03
C MET A 20 46.92 -22.03 -44.25
N ASP A 21 47.99 -21.63 -44.93
CA ASP A 21 49.29 -21.36 -44.38
C ASP A 21 49.21 -20.42 -43.18
N VAL A 22 49.65 -20.88 -42.04
CA VAL A 22 49.71 -20.19 -40.75
C VAL A 22 50.92 -19.29 -40.62
N ASN A 23 51.40 -18.67 -41.69
CA ASN A 23 52.63 -17.85 -41.67
C ASN A 23 52.55 -16.47 -42.29
N SER A 24 51.38 -15.91 -42.39
CA SER A 24 51.30 -14.45 -42.68
C SER A 24 50.12 -13.84 -41.96
N GLU A 25 50.41 -12.79 -41.14
CA GLU A 25 49.46 -11.89 -40.56
C GLU A 25 48.90 -12.20 -39.19
N LEU A 26 49.77 -12.46 -38.23
CA LEU A 26 49.57 -11.88 -36.92
C LEU A 26 50.01 -10.41 -36.97
N ILE A 27 49.36 -9.64 -37.82
CA ILE A 27 49.17 -8.22 -37.53
C ILE A 27 48.08 -8.22 -36.46
N ILE A 28 48.52 -8.34 -35.23
CA ILE A 28 47.74 -7.92 -34.08
C ILE A 28 47.47 -6.45 -34.39
N SER A 29 46.26 -6.15 -34.82
CA SER A 29 45.76 -4.78 -34.79
C SER A 29 45.89 -4.30 -33.36
N ASP A 30 46.92 -3.54 -33.07
CA ASP A 30 47.25 -2.92 -31.80
C ASP A 30 46.20 -1.89 -31.37
N ASN A 31 44.94 -2.24 -31.49
CA ASN A 31 43.85 -1.40 -30.99
C ASN A 31 43.60 -1.56 -29.48
N SER A 32 44.36 -2.42 -28.79
CA SER A 32 44.29 -2.58 -27.35
C SER A 32 45.21 -1.66 -26.54
N THR A 33 45.91 -0.76 -27.19
CA THR A 33 47.07 -0.08 -26.61
C THR A 33 46.86 1.35 -26.13
N VAL A 34 45.62 1.83 -26.14
CA VAL A 34 45.30 3.19 -25.63
C VAL A 34 44.69 3.13 -24.20
N ALA A 35 44.41 1.95 -23.67
CA ALA A 35 43.77 1.80 -22.36
C ALA A 35 44.60 2.31 -21.15
N PRO A 36 45.93 2.13 -21.08
CA PRO A 36 46.69 2.62 -19.92
C PRO A 36 46.82 4.14 -19.82
N VAL A 37 46.58 4.85 -20.91
CA VAL A 37 46.79 6.31 -21.00
C VAL A 37 45.70 7.13 -20.32
N ILE A 38 44.53 6.51 -20.07
CA ILE A 38 43.35 7.21 -19.59
C ILE A 38 43.28 7.23 -18.06
N ILE A 39 44.09 6.36 -17.42
CA ILE A 39 44.05 6.19 -15.96
C ILE A 39 44.65 7.41 -15.21
N GLU A 40 45.44 8.25 -15.89
CA GLU A 40 46.12 9.38 -15.24
C GLU A 40 45.22 10.56 -14.85
N GLU A 41 44.09 10.77 -15.50
CA GLU A 41 43.17 11.86 -15.15
C GLU A 41 41.91 11.39 -14.43
N LEU A 42 41.87 10.08 -14.10
CA LEU A 42 40.88 9.61 -13.14
C LEU A 42 41.33 10.13 -11.77
N ASP A 43 40.63 11.12 -11.22
CA ASP A 43 40.77 11.50 -9.84
C ASP A 43 40.74 10.22 -8.98
N GLU A 44 41.47 10.22 -7.86
CA GLU A 44 41.48 9.11 -6.87
C GLU A 44 40.05 8.62 -6.58
N ASP A 45 39.07 9.53 -6.65
CA ASP A 45 37.63 9.23 -6.55
C ASP A 45 37.08 8.33 -7.67
N ALA A 46 37.59 8.41 -8.90
CA ALA A 46 37.08 7.60 -10.01
C ALA A 46 37.69 6.19 -10.06
N ILE A 47 38.92 6.03 -9.56
CA ILE A 47 39.55 4.71 -9.35
C ILE A 47 38.95 4.05 -8.11
N SER A 48 38.74 4.84 -7.04
CA SER A 48 38.01 4.42 -5.85
C SER A 48 36.55 3.99 -6.18
N MET A 49 35.89 4.60 -7.19
CA MET A 49 34.57 4.18 -7.64
C MET A 49 34.52 2.81 -8.33
N MET A 50 35.65 2.30 -8.85
CA MET A 50 35.73 0.96 -9.44
C MET A 50 35.92 -0.14 -8.38
N ASP A 51 36.49 0.21 -7.22
CA ASP A 51 36.70 -0.65 -6.06
C ASP A 51 35.85 -0.24 -4.83
N VAL A 52 34.86 0.66 -5.04
CA VAL A 52 34.02 1.16 -3.94
C VAL A 52 33.31 0.00 -3.27
N ASP A 53 33.66 -0.20 -2.03
CA ASP A 53 32.82 -0.90 -1.07
C ASP A 53 31.45 -0.24 -1.06
N MET A 54 30.42 -0.94 -1.58
CA MET A 54 29.05 -0.41 -1.71
C MET A 54 28.47 0.07 -0.38
N SER A 55 29.11 -0.26 0.74
CA SER A 55 28.75 0.20 2.08
C SER A 55 29.03 1.69 2.33
N GLU A 56 30.06 2.26 1.72
CA GLU A 56 30.36 3.71 1.84
C GLU A 56 29.39 4.60 1.05
N PHE A 57 28.76 4.07 0.00
CA PHE A 57 27.74 4.81 -0.75
C PHE A 57 26.44 5.04 0.00
N VAL A 58 26.17 4.24 1.04
CA VAL A 58 24.95 4.37 1.87
C VAL A 58 25.06 5.54 2.85
N GLU A 59 26.28 5.91 3.28
CA GLU A 59 26.49 7.00 4.24
C GLU A 59 26.67 8.39 3.61
N ALA A 60 26.92 8.50 2.31
CA ALA A 60 27.15 9.77 1.65
C ALA A 60 25.87 10.56 1.35
N LYS A 61 25.45 11.34 2.34
CA LYS A 61 24.65 12.57 2.26
C LYS A 61 23.16 12.45 1.97
N ALA A 62 22.41 12.36 3.04
CA ALA A 62 21.17 13.12 3.16
C ALA A 62 21.49 14.61 3.19
N LEU A 63 21.38 15.30 2.06
CA LEU A 63 21.33 16.76 2.04
C LEU A 63 20.02 17.21 2.67
N PRO A 64 20.00 18.30 3.48
CA PRO A 64 18.79 18.78 4.09
C PRO A 64 17.83 19.23 3.01
N ILE A 65 16.65 18.60 2.97
CA ILE A 65 15.54 19.00 2.11
C ILE A 65 14.98 20.29 2.70
N GLN A 66 15.13 21.39 2.00
CA GLN A 66 14.31 22.58 2.22
C GLN A 66 12.87 22.21 1.81
N GLU A 67 11.97 22.30 2.78
CA GLU A 67 10.53 22.21 2.55
C GLU A 67 10.12 23.35 1.61
N VAL A 68 9.71 22.99 0.40
CA VAL A 68 8.99 23.87 -0.51
C VAL A 68 7.52 23.50 -0.40
N GLU A 69 6.74 24.41 0.14
CA GLU A 69 5.29 24.35 0.16
C GLU A 69 4.76 24.21 -1.28
N VAL A 70 3.97 23.18 -1.50
CA VAL A 70 3.32 22.94 -2.81
C VAL A 70 1.94 23.61 -2.77
N GLU A 71 1.85 24.76 -3.42
CA GLU A 71 0.58 25.39 -3.75
C GLU A 71 -0.25 24.53 -4.70
N ASN A 72 -1.54 24.45 -4.42
CA ASN A 72 -2.58 23.74 -5.13
C ASN A 72 -2.66 24.16 -6.62
N VAL A 73 -2.41 23.24 -7.52
CA VAL A 73 -2.71 23.42 -8.94
C VAL A 73 -4.07 22.79 -9.26
N ILE A 74 -5.04 23.66 -9.52
CA ILE A 74 -6.38 23.32 -10.01
C ILE A 74 -6.28 22.91 -11.48
N ILE A 75 -6.80 21.75 -11.83
CA ILE A 75 -6.95 21.27 -13.21
C ILE A 75 -8.27 21.83 -13.78
N PRO A 76 -8.28 22.49 -14.94
CA PRO A 76 -9.53 22.95 -15.53
C PRO A 76 -10.21 21.86 -16.38
N ASN A 77 -11.48 21.62 -16.09
CA ASN A 77 -12.37 20.87 -16.98
C ASN A 77 -12.79 21.72 -18.18
N PHE A 78 -12.62 21.15 -19.37
CA PHE A 78 -13.19 21.68 -20.61
C PHE A 78 -14.69 21.35 -20.67
N ALA A 79 -15.53 22.35 -20.84
CA ALA A 79 -16.84 22.21 -21.43
C ALA A 79 -17.18 23.46 -22.24
N LEU A 80 -17.75 23.21 -23.42
CA LEU A 80 -18.03 24.13 -24.52
C LEU A 80 -19.12 25.17 -24.22
N THR A 81 -18.79 26.38 -24.58
CA THR A 81 -19.53 27.52 -25.17
C THR A 81 -21.06 27.54 -25.19
N SER A 82 -21.66 28.57 -24.69
CA SER A 82 -22.19 29.65 -25.52
C SER A 82 -22.65 30.86 -24.68
N SER A 83 -22.28 31.99 -25.21
CA SER A 83 -22.53 33.40 -25.03
C SER A 83 -23.90 33.89 -24.45
N HIS A 84 -23.93 34.84 -23.59
CA HIS A 84 -24.17 36.26 -23.78
C HIS A 84 -24.35 37.05 -22.47
N ASN A 85 -23.42 37.99 -22.29
CA ASN A 85 -23.55 39.40 -21.91
C ASN A 85 -24.32 39.89 -20.66
N LEU A 86 -23.53 40.57 -19.87
CA LEU A 86 -23.62 41.94 -19.40
C LEU A 86 -24.00 42.21 -17.93
N ASN A 87 -22.96 42.69 -17.25
CA ASN A 87 -22.86 43.84 -16.36
C ASN A 87 -23.45 43.83 -14.94
N LYS A 88 -22.52 44.02 -14.06
CA LYS A 88 -22.43 45.08 -12.98
C LYS A 88 -23.14 44.74 -11.68
N ASP A 89 -22.56 44.77 -10.61
CA ASP A 89 -21.78 45.65 -9.77
C ASP A 89 -21.51 44.99 -8.40
N VAL A 90 -20.34 45.26 -7.91
CA VAL A 90 -19.83 45.16 -6.58
C VAL A 90 -20.81 45.61 -5.52
N VAL A 91 -21.04 44.80 -4.48
CA VAL A 91 -21.07 45.24 -3.07
C VAL A 91 -20.65 44.07 -2.19
N MET A 92 -19.59 44.26 -1.39
CA MET A 92 -19.33 43.53 -0.16
C MET A 92 -20.48 43.76 0.81
N ASP A 93 -20.91 42.68 1.49
CA ASP A 93 -21.09 42.74 2.93
C ASP A 93 -21.23 41.32 3.54
N THR A 94 -20.51 41.20 4.58
CA THR A 94 -20.52 40.38 5.78
C THR A 94 -21.89 39.93 6.24
N ASP A 95 -21.85 38.72 6.81
CA ASP A 95 -22.51 38.26 8.01
C ASP A 95 -23.66 37.23 7.92
N LEU A 96 -23.37 36.18 8.66
CA LEU A 96 -24.27 35.43 9.54
C LEU A 96 -25.16 34.34 8.96
N ASP A 97 -24.79 33.13 9.46
CA ASP A 97 -25.66 31.98 9.59
C ASP A 97 -27.12 32.35 9.85
N GLN A 98 -27.95 32.15 8.82
CA GLN A 98 -29.39 32.05 8.98
C GLN A 98 -29.82 30.65 8.62
N ASP A 99 -30.35 29.94 9.59
CA ASP A 99 -31.10 28.70 9.47
C ASP A 99 -32.02 28.76 8.25
N MET A 100 -31.66 28.03 7.17
CA MET A 100 -32.46 27.96 5.95
C MET A 100 -33.66 27.02 6.15
N LEU A 101 -34.72 27.55 6.76
CA LEU A 101 -36.07 27.03 6.58
C LEU A 101 -36.49 27.26 5.11
N LEU A 102 -36.93 26.22 4.42
CA LEU A 102 -37.44 26.30 3.03
C LEU A 102 -38.52 27.40 2.98
N THR A 103 -38.35 28.35 2.07
CA THR A 103 -39.29 29.43 1.87
C THR A 103 -40.55 28.88 1.14
N ALA A 104 -41.72 29.52 1.35
CA ALA A 104 -42.98 29.11 0.72
C ALA A 104 -42.87 29.05 -0.85
N ASP A 105 -41.98 29.87 -1.43
CA ASP A 105 -41.69 29.88 -2.86
C ASP A 105 -40.86 28.68 -3.30
N GLU A 106 -39.99 28.12 -2.46
CA GLU A 106 -39.22 26.91 -2.71
C GLU A 106 -40.10 25.65 -2.61
N GLU A 107 -41.02 25.61 -1.62
CA GLU A 107 -42.01 24.53 -1.51
C GLU A 107 -42.88 24.46 -2.78
N ASP A 108 -43.37 25.59 -3.29
CA ASP A 108 -44.17 25.67 -4.53
C ASP A 108 -43.35 25.28 -5.78
N ARG A 109 -42.07 25.64 -5.82
CA ARG A 109 -41.13 25.24 -6.88
C ARG A 109 -40.91 23.72 -6.91
N LEU A 110 -40.66 23.11 -5.75
CA LEU A 110 -40.47 21.65 -5.63
C LEU A 110 -41.78 20.90 -6.03
N THR A 111 -42.94 21.40 -5.64
CA THR A 111 -44.24 20.83 -6.01
C THR A 111 -44.45 20.88 -7.51
N LYS A 112 -44.10 21.99 -8.20
CA LYS A 112 -44.16 22.13 -9.66
C LYS A 112 -43.19 21.21 -10.37
N GLN A 113 -41.94 21.06 -9.87
CA GLN A 113 -40.97 20.13 -10.45
C GLN A 113 -41.40 18.67 -10.33
N PHE A 114 -42.07 18.28 -9.23
CA PHE A 114 -42.63 16.95 -9.07
C PHE A 114 -43.81 16.72 -10.03
N LEU A 115 -44.73 17.68 -10.19
CA LEU A 115 -45.84 17.58 -11.13
C LEU A 115 -45.39 17.51 -12.59
N ASN A 116 -44.31 18.18 -12.97
CA ASN A 116 -43.71 18.13 -14.28
C ASN A 116 -42.92 16.83 -14.56
N GLY A 117 -42.75 15.97 -13.56
CA GLY A 117 -41.99 14.74 -13.68
C GLY A 117 -40.47 14.93 -13.66
N GLU A 118 -39.97 16.11 -13.27
CA GLU A 118 -38.52 16.40 -13.08
C GLU A 118 -37.93 15.78 -11.81
N LEU A 119 -38.79 15.48 -10.82
CA LEU A 119 -38.43 14.85 -9.54
C LEU A 119 -39.29 13.60 -9.33
N THR A 120 -38.68 12.57 -8.71
CA THR A 120 -39.41 11.43 -8.16
C THR A 120 -40.09 11.80 -6.84
N PHE A 121 -41.13 11.06 -6.41
CA PHE A 121 -41.78 11.30 -5.13
C PHE A 121 -40.81 11.10 -3.95
N CYS A 122 -39.89 10.15 -4.09
CA CYS A 122 -38.85 9.93 -3.07
C CYS A 122 -37.94 11.16 -2.89
N GLU A 123 -37.48 11.76 -3.98
CA GLU A 123 -36.68 12.99 -3.96
C GLU A 123 -37.46 14.20 -3.48
N TYR A 124 -38.71 14.33 -3.92
CA TYR A 124 -39.62 15.37 -3.45
C TYR A 124 -39.82 15.30 -1.94
N SER A 125 -40.19 14.12 -1.42
CA SER A 125 -40.37 13.88 0.02
C SER A 125 -39.08 14.12 0.83
N SER A 126 -37.93 13.67 0.31
CA SER A 126 -36.63 13.83 0.96
C SER A 126 -36.23 15.31 1.05
N LYS A 127 -36.38 16.09 -0.03
CA LYS A 127 -36.07 17.53 -0.04
C LYS A 127 -37.00 18.33 0.85
N MET A 128 -38.27 17.93 0.96
CA MET A 128 -39.26 18.56 1.83
C MET A 128 -39.09 18.18 3.31
N ASP A 129 -38.45 17.05 3.61
CA ASP A 129 -38.21 16.53 4.95
C ASP A 129 -36.77 16.78 5.47
N GLN A 130 -35.85 17.38 4.66
CA GLN A 130 -34.43 17.59 5.02
C GLN A 130 -34.23 18.34 6.35
N ASP A 131 -35.18 19.19 6.73
CA ASP A 131 -35.14 19.91 8.02
C ASP A 131 -35.37 19.01 9.25
N VAL A 132 -35.83 17.77 9.07
CA VAL A 132 -36.17 16.87 10.20
C VAL A 132 -35.02 15.88 10.50
N GLU A 133 -34.18 15.55 9.54
CA GLU A 133 -33.09 14.58 9.74
C GLU A 133 -31.77 15.20 10.23
N MET A 134 -31.47 16.47 9.97
CA MET A 134 -30.29 17.15 10.51
C MET A 134 -30.27 17.25 12.03
N GLU A 135 -31.43 17.48 12.70
CA GLU A 135 -31.50 17.51 14.17
C GLU A 135 -31.26 16.15 14.86
N MET A 136 -31.44 15.02 14.16
CA MET A 136 -31.17 13.69 14.74
C MET A 136 -29.69 13.25 14.63
N THR A 137 -28.94 13.74 13.64
CA THR A 137 -27.52 13.42 13.46
C THR A 137 -26.59 14.28 14.33
N GLU A 138 -26.94 15.53 14.64
CA GLU A 138 -26.13 16.40 15.53
C GLU A 138 -26.18 15.96 17.00
N ASN A 139 -27.33 15.48 17.49
CA ASN A 139 -27.45 14.98 18.88
C ASN A 139 -26.68 13.66 19.14
N ASN A 140 -26.37 12.87 18.10
CA ASN A 140 -25.57 11.65 18.22
C ASN A 140 -24.07 11.88 18.05
N THR A 141 -23.63 12.93 17.36
CA THR A 141 -22.22 13.27 17.22
C THR A 141 -21.63 14.01 18.42
N VAL A 142 -22.43 14.79 19.14
CA VAL A 142 -21.98 15.48 20.37
C VAL A 142 -21.76 14.49 21.55
N ARG A 143 -22.42 13.32 21.55
CA ARG A 143 -22.18 12.29 22.59
C ARG A 143 -20.96 11.39 22.32
N ARG A 144 -20.40 11.34 21.09
CA ARG A 144 -19.25 10.49 20.75
C ARG A 144 -17.86 11.13 20.94
N ASN A 145 -17.76 12.46 21.14
CA ASN A 145 -16.47 13.17 21.26
C ASN A 145 -16.05 13.56 22.69
N ALA A 146 -16.69 13.00 23.72
CA ALA A 146 -16.36 13.31 25.13
C ALA A 146 -15.51 12.21 25.81
N GLY A 147 -14.60 11.60 25.10
CA GLY A 147 -13.77 10.54 25.69
C GLY A 147 -12.42 10.40 25.04
N THR A 148 -11.57 11.39 25.08
CA THR A 148 -10.09 11.33 25.09
C THR A 148 -9.55 12.75 24.92
N ASP A 149 -9.14 13.40 26.00
CA ASP A 149 -7.82 14.01 26.14
C ASP A 149 -7.70 14.69 27.50
N ARG A 150 -6.85 14.12 28.33
CA ARG A 150 -6.25 14.80 29.49
C ARG A 150 -5.04 15.57 28.99
N VAL A 151 -4.88 16.83 29.39
CA VAL A 151 -3.70 17.35 30.10
C VAL A 151 -3.76 18.89 30.28
N THR A 152 -3.63 19.32 31.55
CA THR A 152 -3.10 20.55 32.17
C THR A 152 -3.86 21.86 32.10
N VAL A 153 -4.46 22.15 33.22
CA VAL A 153 -4.33 23.22 34.20
C VAL A 153 -3.73 24.55 33.73
N GLN A 154 -4.55 25.63 33.74
CA GLN A 154 -4.23 26.85 34.54
C GLN A 154 -5.45 27.70 34.77
N LYS A 155 -5.55 28.12 36.03
CA LYS A 155 -6.57 29.01 36.64
C LYS A 155 -6.52 30.40 36.04
N LEU A 156 -7.70 31.07 35.91
CA LEU A 156 -7.94 32.39 36.55
C LEU A 156 -9.33 32.94 36.21
N ALA A 157 -10.02 33.31 37.31
CA ALA A 157 -10.99 34.38 37.48
C ALA A 157 -12.43 34.28 36.93
N GLU A 158 -13.36 34.04 37.82
CA GLU A 158 -14.77 34.54 37.78
C GLU A 158 -14.85 36.09 37.68
N PRO A 159 -15.94 36.71 37.19
CA PRO A 159 -17.22 36.68 37.84
C PRO A 159 -18.51 36.96 37.00
N LYS A 160 -19.62 36.67 37.65
CA LYS A 160 -20.95 37.30 37.62
C LYS A 160 -22.06 36.75 36.77
N ALA A 161 -23.00 36.21 37.54
CA ALA A 161 -24.34 35.82 37.21
C ALA A 161 -25.15 36.86 36.43
N SER A 162 -25.88 36.44 35.42
CA SER A 162 -27.18 36.96 35.08
C SER A 162 -28.13 35.81 34.72
N LYS A 163 -29.22 35.74 35.48
CA LYS A 163 -30.37 34.88 35.30
C LYS A 163 -30.97 35.10 33.90
N VAL A 164 -31.05 34.07 33.10
CA VAL A 164 -31.98 33.98 31.98
C VAL A 164 -32.77 32.69 32.13
N THR A 165 -34.06 32.92 32.30
CA THR A 165 -35.15 31.97 32.39
C THR A 165 -35.15 30.99 31.23
N SER A 166 -35.22 29.68 31.56
CA SER A 166 -35.45 28.60 30.63
C SER A 166 -36.83 28.70 29.96
N GLY A 167 -36.86 29.26 28.75
CA GLY A 167 -38.01 29.13 27.86
C GLY A 167 -37.92 27.78 27.11
N GLN A 168 -38.80 26.86 27.46
CA GLN A 168 -39.12 25.74 26.62
C GLN A 168 -39.63 26.24 25.27
N GLN A 169 -38.83 26.17 24.23
CA GLN A 169 -39.33 26.32 22.87
C GLN A 169 -40.15 25.08 22.50
N VAL A 170 -41.45 25.24 22.63
CA VAL A 170 -42.47 24.33 22.11
C VAL A 170 -42.33 24.31 20.59
N ARG A 171 -41.93 23.15 20.02
CA ARG A 171 -41.93 22.89 18.58
C ARG A 171 -43.27 23.38 17.98
N GLN A 172 -43.22 24.41 17.11
CA GLN A 172 -44.38 24.82 16.31
C GLN A 172 -44.58 23.78 15.21
N ARG A 173 -45.47 22.77 15.49
CA ARG A 173 -46.03 21.92 14.43
C ARG A 173 -46.64 22.80 13.35
N ARG A 174 -46.31 22.56 12.05
CA ARG A 174 -46.97 23.20 10.91
C ARG A 174 -48.49 23.19 11.13
N LYS A 175 -49.07 24.36 11.35
CA LYS A 175 -50.51 24.51 11.53
C LYS A 175 -51.17 24.24 10.20
N ARG A 176 -52.16 23.31 10.13
CA ARG A 176 -53.07 23.21 8.98
C ARG A 176 -53.59 24.61 8.64
N ARG A 177 -53.27 25.06 7.45
CA ARG A 177 -53.92 26.26 6.94
C ARG A 177 -55.26 25.82 6.39
N ILE A 178 -56.32 26.01 7.20
CA ILE A 178 -57.72 25.82 6.79
C ILE A 178 -58.00 26.87 5.74
N LEU A 179 -58.62 26.42 4.62
CA LEU A 179 -59.02 27.33 3.55
C LEU A 179 -59.85 28.50 4.09
N PRO A 180 -59.55 29.74 3.73
CA PRO A 180 -60.42 30.90 4.03
C PRO A 180 -61.84 30.63 3.54
N GLN A 181 -62.87 31.16 4.27
CA GLN A 181 -64.27 30.91 3.97
C GLN A 181 -64.69 31.14 2.49
N VAL A 182 -64.05 32.13 1.84
CA VAL A 182 -64.26 32.41 0.42
C VAL A 182 -63.77 31.29 -0.49
N LEU A 183 -62.56 30.75 -0.18
CA LEU A 183 -62.00 29.67 -0.93
C LEU A 183 -62.62 28.29 -0.60
N GLN A 184 -63.18 28.12 0.60
CA GLN A 184 -64.07 26.98 0.90
C GLN A 184 -65.34 26.96 0.04
N GLY A 185 -65.96 28.15 -0.18
CA GLY A 185 -67.07 28.29 -1.08
C GLY A 185 -66.72 27.93 -2.52
N LEU A 186 -65.54 28.40 -2.97
CA LEU A 186 -65.02 28.09 -4.31
C LEU A 186 -64.69 26.59 -4.47
N MET A 187 -64.16 25.94 -3.42
CA MET A 187 -63.90 24.50 -3.34
C MET A 187 -65.22 23.68 -3.42
N GLY A 188 -66.22 24.14 -2.68
CA GLY A 188 -67.56 23.56 -2.71
C GLY A 188 -68.20 23.65 -4.13
N GLU A 189 -68.08 24.80 -4.79
CA GLU A 189 -68.55 24.95 -6.20
C GLU A 189 -67.74 24.08 -7.18
N ALA A 190 -66.39 23.97 -7.01
CA ALA A 190 -65.57 23.09 -7.81
C ALA A 190 -66.02 21.61 -7.70
N ASN A 191 -66.34 21.13 -6.50
CA ASN A 191 -66.85 19.77 -6.30
C ASN A 191 -68.24 19.56 -6.91
N VAL A 192 -69.16 20.55 -6.85
CA VAL A 192 -70.47 20.52 -7.48
C VAL A 192 -70.33 20.49 -9.02
N ARG A 193 -69.40 21.26 -9.58
CA ARG A 193 -69.15 21.29 -11.03
C ARG A 193 -68.57 19.94 -11.50
N PHE A 194 -67.65 19.39 -10.75
CA PHE A 194 -67.13 18.05 -10.99
C PHE A 194 -68.24 16.98 -11.00
N ALA A 195 -69.12 17.01 -9.99
CA ALA A 195 -70.23 16.07 -9.87
C ALA A 195 -71.27 16.24 -11.03
N LYS A 196 -71.38 17.41 -11.66
CA LYS A 196 -72.20 17.70 -12.84
C LYS A 196 -71.51 17.28 -14.16
N GLY A 197 -70.25 16.85 -14.12
CA GLY A 197 -69.49 16.45 -15.31
C GLY A 197 -68.79 17.61 -16.06
N GLU A 198 -68.80 18.81 -15.49
CA GLU A 198 -68.13 20.03 -15.98
C GLU A 198 -66.66 20.01 -15.53
N VAL A 199 -65.87 19.06 -16.04
CA VAL A 199 -64.52 18.70 -15.58
C VAL A 199 -63.53 19.85 -15.76
N GLU A 200 -63.52 20.50 -16.93
CA GLU A 200 -62.57 21.60 -17.25
C GLU A 200 -62.75 22.82 -16.33
N ILE A 201 -64.02 23.16 -15.98
CA ILE A 201 -64.29 24.28 -15.09
C ILE A 201 -63.87 23.96 -13.66
N ALA A 202 -64.13 22.71 -13.20
CA ALA A 202 -63.71 22.23 -11.88
C ALA A 202 -62.19 22.21 -11.75
N GLU A 203 -61.47 21.82 -12.77
CA GLU A 203 -60.01 21.84 -12.83
C GLU A 203 -59.45 23.27 -12.68
N GLN A 204 -59.96 24.22 -13.49
CA GLN A 204 -59.53 25.63 -13.42
C GLN A 204 -59.76 26.23 -12.03
N MET A 205 -60.89 25.90 -11.38
CA MET A 205 -61.21 26.34 -10.02
C MET A 205 -60.23 25.75 -9.02
N CYS A 206 -59.93 24.46 -9.11
CA CYS A 206 -58.95 23.81 -8.20
C CYS A 206 -57.53 24.41 -8.39
N MET A 207 -57.09 24.65 -9.64
CA MET A 207 -55.80 25.29 -9.93
C MET A 207 -55.72 26.72 -9.40
N GLU A 208 -56.81 27.50 -9.45
CA GLU A 208 -56.83 28.83 -8.88
C GLU A 208 -56.76 28.82 -7.32
N ILE A 209 -57.40 27.82 -6.67
CA ILE A 209 -57.31 27.63 -5.21
C ILE A 209 -55.89 27.28 -4.82
N ILE A 210 -55.22 26.38 -5.61
CA ILE A 210 -53.80 26.02 -5.36
C ILE A 210 -52.91 27.24 -5.54
N ARG A 211 -53.16 28.08 -6.53
CA ARG A 211 -52.36 29.32 -6.73
C ARG A 211 -52.40 30.25 -5.55
N GLN A 212 -53.58 30.35 -4.86
CA GLN A 212 -53.77 31.24 -3.70
C GLN A 212 -53.35 30.58 -2.40
N VAL A 213 -53.54 29.27 -2.21
CA VAL A 213 -53.14 28.48 -1.04
C VAL A 213 -52.54 27.15 -1.44
N PRO A 214 -51.22 27.10 -1.74
CA PRO A 214 -50.56 25.87 -2.20
C PRO A 214 -50.51 24.75 -1.15
N SER A 215 -50.70 25.05 0.12
CA SER A 215 -50.67 24.11 1.24
C SER A 215 -52.03 23.47 1.61
N ALA A 216 -53.07 23.68 0.80
CA ALA A 216 -54.38 23.06 1.03
C ALA A 216 -54.44 21.67 0.34
N SER A 217 -54.91 20.64 1.05
CA SER A 217 -54.97 19.27 0.51
C SER A 217 -56.21 19.02 -0.36
N GLU A 218 -57.31 19.73 -0.09
CA GLU A 218 -58.60 19.48 -0.71
C GLU A 218 -58.63 19.65 -2.26
N PRO A 219 -58.04 20.74 -2.83
CA PRO A 219 -58.01 20.86 -4.30
C PRO A 219 -57.20 19.79 -4.99
N PHE A 220 -56.10 19.30 -4.38
CA PHE A 220 -55.32 18.19 -4.90
C PHE A 220 -56.08 16.86 -4.89
N GLN A 221 -56.93 16.64 -3.85
CA GLN A 221 -57.82 15.45 -3.83
C GLN A 221 -58.82 15.46 -4.96
N THR A 222 -59.44 16.61 -5.22
CA THR A 222 -60.41 16.75 -6.31
C THR A 222 -59.74 16.63 -7.66
N LEU A 223 -58.52 17.18 -7.87
CA LEU A 223 -57.74 16.98 -9.07
C LEU A 223 -57.37 15.51 -9.29
N ALA A 224 -57.01 14.77 -8.21
CA ALA A 224 -56.75 13.35 -8.31
C ALA A 224 -58.00 12.56 -8.83
N MET A 225 -59.19 12.96 -8.40
CA MET A 225 -60.45 12.35 -8.92
C MET A 225 -60.76 12.80 -10.36
N ILE A 226 -60.51 14.05 -10.72
CA ILE A 226 -60.69 14.56 -12.10
C ILE A 226 -59.82 13.79 -13.08
N TYR A 227 -58.60 13.48 -12.72
CA TYR A 227 -57.63 12.74 -13.57
C TYR A 227 -57.67 11.22 -13.38
N GLU A 228 -58.80 10.62 -12.90
CA GLU A 228 -58.91 9.19 -12.67
C GLU A 228 -58.60 8.33 -13.92
N ASN A 229 -58.83 8.83 -15.11
CA ASN A 229 -58.46 8.17 -16.37
C ASN A 229 -56.98 8.23 -16.73
N ASP A 230 -56.20 9.16 -16.13
CA ASP A 230 -54.76 9.25 -16.26
C ASP A 230 -54.10 8.82 -14.92
N GLN A 231 -53.85 7.51 -14.78
CA GLN A 231 -53.35 6.92 -13.55
C GLN A 231 -52.10 7.61 -13.01
N LYS A 232 -51.20 8.09 -13.90
CA LYS A 232 -49.95 8.74 -13.46
C LYS A 232 -50.24 10.09 -12.83
N LYS A 233 -51.02 10.96 -13.45
CA LYS A 233 -51.37 12.27 -12.90
C LYS A 233 -52.26 12.16 -11.68
N SER A 234 -53.23 11.25 -11.68
CA SER A 234 -54.08 10.96 -10.54
C SER A 234 -53.24 10.57 -9.29
N LEU A 235 -52.28 9.67 -9.49
CA LEU A 235 -51.36 9.25 -8.41
C LEU A 235 -50.48 10.41 -7.92
N GLN A 236 -49.93 11.26 -8.81
CA GLN A 236 -49.14 12.42 -8.42
C GLN A 236 -49.91 13.41 -7.55
N PHE A 237 -51.13 13.79 -7.97
CA PHE A 237 -52.00 14.67 -7.20
C PHE A 237 -52.44 14.04 -5.86
N ALA A 238 -52.73 12.73 -5.84
CA ALA A 238 -53.08 12.00 -4.65
C ALA A 238 -51.90 11.92 -3.63
N LEU A 239 -50.66 11.78 -4.12
CA LEU A 239 -49.46 11.77 -3.28
C LEU A 239 -49.24 13.15 -2.64
N ILE A 240 -49.41 14.26 -3.38
CA ILE A 240 -49.32 15.62 -2.82
C ILE A 240 -50.41 15.83 -1.77
N ALA A 241 -51.65 15.46 -2.05
CA ALA A 241 -52.78 15.57 -1.14
C ALA A 241 -52.55 14.80 0.17
N ALA A 242 -52.00 13.58 0.10
CA ALA A 242 -51.63 12.79 1.25
C ALA A 242 -50.44 13.38 2.02
N TYR A 243 -49.44 13.95 1.31
CA TYR A 243 -48.31 14.62 1.93
C TYR A 243 -48.74 15.83 2.78
N LEU A 244 -49.69 16.62 2.27
CA LEU A 244 -50.27 17.77 2.96
C LEU A 244 -51.21 17.35 4.12
N ASN A 245 -51.74 16.12 4.14
CA ASN A 245 -52.51 15.55 5.24
C ASN A 245 -51.98 14.21 5.70
N PRO A 246 -50.82 14.18 6.40
CA PRO A 246 -50.05 12.95 6.69
C PRO A 246 -50.65 12.02 7.75
N ARG A 247 -51.82 12.30 8.31
CA ARG A 247 -52.42 11.54 9.45
C ARG A 247 -53.20 10.30 9.05
N ASP A 248 -53.55 10.14 7.80
CA ASP A 248 -54.35 9.05 7.30
C ASP A 248 -53.45 7.90 6.79
N ALA A 249 -53.25 6.89 7.65
CA ALA A 249 -52.43 5.71 7.34
C ALA A 249 -53.04 4.87 6.21
N GLU A 250 -54.39 4.75 6.15
CA GLU A 250 -55.09 3.97 5.12
C GLU A 250 -54.91 4.59 3.74
N GLN A 251 -54.97 5.91 3.63
CA GLN A 251 -54.69 6.62 2.37
C GLN A 251 -53.27 6.32 1.86
N TRP A 252 -52.28 6.36 2.73
CA TRP A 252 -50.89 6.02 2.41
C TRP A 252 -50.71 4.57 1.94
N VAL A 253 -51.42 3.62 2.58
CA VAL A 253 -51.42 2.20 2.15
C VAL A 253 -52.05 2.02 0.80
N ARG A 254 -53.16 2.73 0.50
CA ARG A 254 -53.78 2.68 -0.86
C ARG A 254 -52.84 3.23 -1.91
N LEU A 255 -52.14 4.36 -1.62
CA LEU A 255 -51.14 4.93 -2.54
C LEU A 255 -49.92 4.04 -2.73
N ALA A 256 -49.49 3.33 -1.67
CA ALA A 256 -48.44 2.35 -1.74
C ALA A 256 -48.81 1.18 -2.70
N ASN A 257 -50.03 0.67 -2.58
CA ASN A 257 -50.54 -0.40 -3.47
C ASN A 257 -50.65 0.07 -4.93
N LEU A 258 -51.16 1.28 -5.17
CA LEU A 258 -51.18 1.89 -6.49
C LEU A 258 -49.77 2.12 -7.07
N SER A 259 -48.79 2.44 -6.24
CA SER A 259 -47.39 2.55 -6.66
C SER A 259 -46.80 1.19 -7.05
N LEU A 260 -47.21 0.12 -6.39
CA LEU A 260 -46.81 -1.26 -6.73
C LEU A 260 -47.45 -1.73 -8.04
N GLU A 261 -48.69 -1.35 -8.30
CA GLU A 261 -49.37 -1.61 -9.61
C GLU A 261 -48.66 -0.94 -10.78
N ASN A 262 -47.94 0.16 -10.50
CA ASN A 262 -47.11 0.89 -11.47
C ASN A 262 -45.63 0.45 -11.47
N ASP A 263 -45.25 -0.67 -10.81
CA ASP A 263 -43.88 -1.20 -10.66
C ASP A 263 -42.87 -0.26 -9.99
N ASP A 264 -43.33 0.78 -9.26
CA ASP A 264 -42.44 1.69 -8.51
C ASP A 264 -42.29 1.26 -7.04
N ILE A 265 -41.39 0.30 -6.81
CA ILE A 265 -41.11 -0.26 -5.48
C ILE A 265 -40.57 0.82 -4.54
N LYS A 266 -39.75 1.75 -5.02
CA LYS A 266 -39.14 2.80 -4.17
C LYS A 266 -40.19 3.78 -3.66
N GLN A 267 -41.11 4.19 -4.51
CA GLN A 267 -42.24 5.03 -4.14
C GLN A 267 -43.16 4.33 -3.13
N ALA A 268 -43.41 3.04 -3.33
CA ALA A 268 -44.21 2.22 -2.40
C ALA A 268 -43.56 2.16 -1.01
N ILE A 269 -42.24 1.92 -0.92
CA ILE A 269 -41.47 1.95 0.35
C ILE A 269 -41.60 3.31 1.05
N THR A 270 -41.55 4.42 0.27
CA THR A 270 -41.70 5.76 0.82
C THR A 270 -43.13 5.98 1.36
N CYS A 271 -44.17 5.53 0.63
CA CYS A 271 -45.57 5.60 1.09
C CYS A 271 -45.79 4.77 2.36
N TYR A 272 -45.25 3.54 2.45
CA TYR A 272 -45.32 2.76 3.69
C TYR A 272 -44.55 3.43 4.85
N SER A 273 -43.47 4.12 4.57
CA SER A 273 -42.73 4.86 5.61
C SER A 273 -43.56 6.04 6.16
N LYS A 274 -44.34 6.71 5.31
CA LYS A 274 -45.28 7.74 5.73
C LYS A 274 -46.52 7.15 6.47
N ALA A 275 -47.02 5.98 6.04
CA ALA A 275 -48.06 5.24 6.77
C ALA A 275 -47.61 4.87 8.18
N ILE A 276 -46.37 4.43 8.36
CA ILE A 276 -45.77 4.12 9.66
C ILE A 276 -45.65 5.39 10.52
N GLN A 277 -45.29 6.55 9.94
CA GLN A 277 -45.31 7.80 10.69
C GLN A 277 -46.70 8.21 11.19
N ALA A 278 -47.76 7.86 10.43
CA ALA A 278 -49.14 8.10 10.82
C ALA A 278 -49.62 7.09 11.89
N SER A 279 -49.21 5.83 11.80
CA SER A 279 -49.58 4.75 12.73
C SER A 279 -48.35 3.95 13.20
N PRO A 280 -47.57 4.45 14.20
CA PRO A 280 -46.27 3.89 14.54
C PRO A 280 -46.29 2.52 15.21
N LYS A 281 -47.43 2.06 15.70
CA LYS A 281 -47.58 0.80 16.44
C LYS A 281 -48.13 -0.36 15.57
N CYS A 282 -48.46 -0.13 14.33
CA CYS A 282 -49.03 -1.16 13.45
C CYS A 282 -47.92 -2.04 12.85
N VAL A 283 -47.79 -3.25 13.33
CA VAL A 283 -46.78 -4.25 12.90
C VAL A 283 -46.87 -4.57 11.42
N GLU A 284 -48.08 -4.72 10.87
CA GLU A 284 -48.32 -5.10 9.47
C GLU A 284 -47.69 -4.12 8.47
N LEU A 285 -47.64 -2.80 8.81
CA LEU A 285 -47.03 -1.78 7.95
C LEU A 285 -45.50 -1.95 7.87
N TYR A 286 -44.86 -2.31 8.98
CA TYR A 286 -43.44 -2.60 9.01
C TYR A 286 -43.10 -3.86 8.22
N ASP A 287 -43.91 -4.91 8.37
CA ASP A 287 -43.69 -6.17 7.63
C ASP A 287 -43.83 -5.98 6.14
N ARG A 288 -44.88 -5.25 5.70
CA ARG A 288 -45.06 -4.95 4.28
C ARG A 288 -43.90 -4.13 3.71
N ARG A 289 -43.48 -3.09 4.45
CA ARG A 289 -42.31 -2.30 4.04
C ARG A 289 -41.05 -3.14 3.99
N ALA A 290 -40.82 -4.01 4.98
CA ALA A 290 -39.65 -4.85 5.07
C ALA A 290 -39.57 -5.85 3.90
N GLN A 291 -40.70 -6.45 3.49
CA GLN A 291 -40.78 -7.32 2.32
C GLN A 291 -40.36 -6.58 1.02
N LEU A 292 -40.81 -5.33 0.86
CA LEU A 292 -40.44 -4.51 -0.27
C LEU A 292 -38.97 -4.06 -0.23
N GLN A 293 -38.44 -3.78 0.94
CA GLN A 293 -37.01 -3.45 1.13
C GLN A 293 -36.11 -4.65 0.83
N GLU A 294 -36.54 -5.84 1.20
CA GLU A 294 -35.84 -7.09 0.88
C GLU A 294 -35.82 -7.34 -0.64
N SER A 295 -36.98 -7.20 -1.33
CA SER A 295 -37.04 -7.32 -2.79
C SER A 295 -36.21 -6.26 -3.53
N ASN A 296 -36.02 -5.07 -2.94
CA ASN A 296 -35.18 -4.00 -3.48
C ASN A 296 -33.68 -4.12 -3.05
N GLY A 297 -33.31 -5.11 -2.21
CA GLY A 297 -31.93 -5.31 -1.73
C GLY A 297 -31.48 -4.38 -0.59
N ASP A 298 -32.39 -3.60 0.01
CA ASP A 298 -32.09 -2.69 1.12
C ASP A 298 -32.23 -3.39 2.48
N ARG A 299 -31.32 -4.33 2.76
CA ARG A 299 -31.28 -5.08 4.02
C ARG A 299 -31.11 -4.16 5.24
N LYS A 300 -30.25 -3.15 5.13
CA LYS A 300 -29.98 -2.22 6.24
C LYS A 300 -31.19 -1.36 6.60
N GLY A 301 -31.98 -0.97 5.61
CA GLY A 301 -33.23 -0.24 5.82
C GLY A 301 -34.27 -1.10 6.53
N GLN A 302 -34.38 -2.39 6.16
CA GLN A 302 -35.24 -3.38 6.78
C GLN A 302 -34.92 -3.52 8.27
N LEU A 303 -33.67 -3.79 8.63
CA LEU A 303 -33.26 -4.00 10.04
C LEU A 303 -33.47 -2.75 10.90
N ARG A 304 -33.12 -1.55 10.39
CA ARG A 304 -33.42 -0.29 11.09
C ARG A 304 -34.93 -0.07 11.28
N GLY A 305 -35.73 -0.53 10.33
CA GLY A 305 -37.19 -0.47 10.44
C GLY A 305 -37.74 -1.28 11.61
N TYR A 306 -37.30 -2.53 11.71
CA TYR A 306 -37.70 -3.39 12.83
C TYR A 306 -37.19 -2.91 14.20
N LEU A 307 -35.96 -2.34 14.23
CA LEU A 307 -35.44 -1.72 15.45
C LEU A 307 -36.34 -0.56 15.93
N LYS A 308 -36.79 0.30 15.00
CA LYS A 308 -37.76 1.35 15.30
C LYS A 308 -39.10 0.79 15.78
N LEU A 309 -39.56 -0.32 15.21
CA LEU A 309 -40.80 -0.99 15.66
C LEU A 309 -40.71 -1.41 17.11
N ILE A 310 -39.66 -2.11 17.51
CA ILE A 310 -39.47 -2.57 18.90
C ILE A 310 -39.46 -1.39 19.87
N HIS A 311 -38.89 -0.24 19.50
CA HIS A 311 -38.94 0.98 20.29
C HIS A 311 -40.34 1.56 20.46
N GLN A 312 -41.24 1.38 19.48
CA GLN A 312 -42.59 1.97 19.50
C GLN A 312 -43.69 1.07 20.11
N LEU A 313 -43.46 -0.25 20.16
CA LEU A 313 -44.40 -1.21 20.73
C LEU A 313 -44.54 -1.00 22.25
N ASP A 314 -45.75 -1.32 22.79
CA ASP A 314 -46.05 -1.19 24.22
C ASP A 314 -45.33 -2.28 25.03
N PRO A 315 -44.98 -2.04 26.31
CA PRO A 315 -44.37 -3.03 27.20
C PRO A 315 -45.26 -4.27 27.35
N GLY A 316 -44.67 -5.47 27.26
CA GLY A 316 -45.37 -6.74 27.38
C GLY A 316 -45.94 -7.33 26.08
N ASP A 317 -45.73 -6.66 24.92
CA ASP A 317 -46.16 -7.22 23.63
C ASP A 317 -45.24 -8.38 23.19
N GLN A 318 -45.85 -9.52 22.85
CA GLN A 318 -45.12 -10.72 22.42
C GLN A 318 -44.31 -10.52 21.11
N HIS A 319 -44.73 -9.58 20.28
CA HIS A 319 -44.01 -9.24 19.04
C HIS A 319 -42.60 -8.71 19.32
N ILE A 320 -42.38 -8.05 20.48
CA ILE A 320 -41.06 -7.55 20.86
C ILE A 320 -40.04 -8.69 20.94
N ILE A 321 -40.38 -9.82 21.54
CA ILE A 321 -39.50 -10.97 21.72
C ILE A 321 -39.08 -11.53 20.35
N LYS A 322 -40.06 -11.71 19.45
CA LYS A 322 -39.85 -12.26 18.13
C LYS A 322 -38.88 -11.40 17.34
N TYR A 323 -39.21 -10.10 17.18
CA TYR A 323 -38.38 -9.21 16.37
C TYR A 323 -37.04 -8.88 17.01
N ALA A 324 -36.93 -8.84 18.34
CA ALA A 324 -35.65 -8.64 19.00
C ALA A 324 -34.69 -9.81 18.74
N LYS A 325 -35.18 -11.07 18.84
CA LYS A 325 -34.35 -12.25 18.53
C LYS A 325 -33.92 -12.28 17.07
N GLU A 326 -34.86 -12.07 16.14
CA GLU A 326 -34.56 -12.03 14.70
C GLU A 326 -33.52 -10.93 14.38
N LEU A 327 -33.69 -9.74 14.92
CA LEU A 327 -32.76 -8.62 14.75
C LEU A 327 -31.37 -8.92 15.30
N THR A 328 -31.32 -9.49 16.50
CA THR A 328 -30.05 -9.84 17.15
C THR A 328 -29.27 -10.84 16.32
N GLN A 329 -29.95 -11.90 15.82
CA GLN A 329 -29.31 -12.90 14.95
C GLN A 329 -28.76 -12.28 13.64
N GLU A 330 -29.53 -11.40 13.01
CA GLU A 330 -29.12 -10.74 11.76
C GLU A 330 -27.98 -9.75 11.99
N TYR A 331 -28.03 -8.95 13.05
CA TYR A 331 -26.93 -8.01 13.39
C TYR A 331 -25.64 -8.74 13.79
N ILE A 332 -25.71 -9.89 14.43
CA ILE A 332 -24.54 -10.73 14.73
C ILE A 332 -23.92 -11.25 13.42
N LYS A 333 -24.73 -11.69 12.43
CA LYS A 333 -24.24 -12.09 11.10
C LYS A 333 -23.54 -10.95 10.36
N GLU A 334 -23.99 -9.70 10.56
CA GLU A 334 -23.36 -8.50 9.98
C GLU A 334 -22.19 -7.96 10.82
N ASN A 335 -21.79 -8.61 11.91
CA ASN A 335 -20.78 -8.17 12.87
C ASN A 335 -21.08 -6.81 13.53
N ASN A 336 -22.35 -6.45 13.67
CA ASN A 336 -22.79 -5.20 14.29
C ASN A 336 -23.33 -5.44 15.72
N ASN A 337 -22.42 -5.77 16.63
CA ASN A 337 -22.76 -6.18 18.00
C ASN A 337 -23.39 -5.04 18.83
N GLU A 338 -23.12 -3.76 18.51
CA GLU A 338 -23.71 -2.63 19.23
C GLU A 338 -25.24 -2.54 19.02
N GLN A 339 -25.71 -2.70 17.77
CA GLN A 339 -27.13 -2.68 17.44
C GLN A 339 -27.85 -3.97 17.88
N ALA A 340 -27.14 -5.11 17.87
CA ALA A 340 -27.65 -6.36 18.46
C ALA A 340 -27.88 -6.20 19.97
N LEU A 341 -26.94 -5.56 20.68
CA LEU A 341 -27.10 -5.27 22.11
C LEU A 341 -28.26 -4.31 22.36
N GLU A 342 -28.40 -3.24 21.55
CA GLU A 342 -29.53 -2.29 21.69
C GLU A 342 -30.90 -3.00 21.55
N ALA A 343 -31.03 -3.91 20.56
CA ALA A 343 -32.27 -4.69 20.40
C ALA A 343 -32.58 -5.54 21.61
N MET A 344 -31.57 -6.21 22.20
CA MET A 344 -31.76 -7.02 23.44
C MET A 344 -32.01 -6.15 24.66
N GLU A 345 -31.37 -5.00 24.83
CA GLU A 345 -31.64 -4.07 25.94
C GLU A 345 -33.08 -3.57 25.94
N ILE A 346 -33.66 -3.31 24.78
CA ILE A 346 -35.08 -2.93 24.67
C ILE A 346 -35.98 -4.07 25.11
N LEU A 347 -35.65 -5.33 24.72
CA LEU A 347 -36.39 -6.50 25.20
C LEU A 347 -36.36 -6.63 26.71
N PHE A 348 -35.17 -6.52 27.34
CA PHE A 348 -35.02 -6.59 28.81
C PHE A 348 -35.66 -5.43 29.55
N ALA A 349 -35.80 -4.26 28.93
CA ALA A 349 -36.48 -3.12 29.52
C ALA A 349 -37.99 -3.18 29.42
N LYS A 350 -38.54 -3.73 28.32
CA LYS A 350 -40.01 -3.75 28.06
C LYS A 350 -40.69 -5.03 28.46
N CYS A 351 -40.00 -6.16 28.50
CA CYS A 351 -40.60 -7.47 28.77
C CYS A 351 -39.82 -8.28 29.82
N PRO A 352 -39.56 -7.76 31.05
CA PRO A 352 -38.71 -8.43 32.05
C PRO A 352 -39.26 -9.77 32.53
N ASP A 353 -40.58 -9.95 32.51
CA ASP A 353 -41.24 -11.17 33.02
C ASP A 353 -41.25 -12.34 32.01
N LEU A 354 -40.91 -12.10 30.75
CA LEU A 354 -40.95 -13.07 29.67
C LEU A 354 -39.55 -13.53 29.23
N ILE A 355 -38.50 -13.14 29.95
CA ILE A 355 -37.10 -13.44 29.63
C ILE A 355 -36.79 -14.86 30.09
N THR A 356 -36.24 -15.67 29.17
CA THR A 356 -35.73 -17.02 29.47
C THR A 356 -34.20 -17.01 29.60
N LEU A 357 -33.64 -18.13 30.09
CA LEU A 357 -32.16 -18.25 30.19
C LEU A 357 -31.44 -18.20 28.83
N GLU A 358 -32.14 -18.45 27.70
CA GLU A 358 -31.58 -18.31 26.37
C GLU A 358 -31.27 -16.84 26.02
N GLU A 359 -32.22 -15.92 26.30
CA GLU A 359 -32.02 -14.50 26.08
C GLU A 359 -30.91 -13.95 26.99
N VAL A 360 -30.86 -14.44 28.25
CA VAL A 360 -29.75 -14.10 29.16
C VAL A 360 -28.42 -14.56 28.60
N ASN A 361 -28.36 -15.75 28.00
CA ASN A 361 -27.13 -16.25 27.37
C ASN A 361 -26.69 -15.41 26.17
N ILE A 362 -27.63 -14.98 25.32
CA ILE A 362 -27.36 -14.13 24.16
C ILE A 362 -26.86 -12.75 24.58
N ILE A 363 -27.53 -12.07 25.52
CA ILE A 363 -27.12 -10.73 25.96
C ILE A 363 -25.77 -10.75 26.68
N THR A 364 -25.48 -11.80 27.45
CA THR A 364 -24.18 -11.96 28.12
C THR A 364 -23.06 -12.17 27.13
N GLU A 365 -23.29 -12.92 26.06
CA GLU A 365 -22.34 -13.07 24.94
C GLU A 365 -22.01 -11.71 24.29
N LEU A 366 -23.05 -10.94 23.94
CA LEU A 366 -22.89 -9.61 23.36
C LEU A 366 -22.15 -8.65 24.30
N LEU A 367 -22.43 -8.66 25.59
CA LEU A 367 -21.75 -7.82 26.58
C LEU A 367 -20.29 -8.22 26.78
N ILE A 368 -19.94 -9.50 26.71
CA ILE A 368 -18.58 -10.00 26.78
C ILE A 368 -17.81 -9.55 25.52
N THR A 369 -18.39 -9.71 24.33
CA THR A 369 -17.74 -9.27 23.06
C THR A 369 -17.50 -7.76 23.02
N LEU A 370 -18.41 -6.97 23.60
CA LEU A 370 -18.27 -5.51 23.75
C LEU A 370 -17.46 -5.07 24.98
N LYS A 371 -16.89 -6.04 25.73
CA LYS A 371 -16.07 -5.82 26.93
C LYS A 371 -16.77 -5.05 28.07
N GLN A 372 -18.10 -5.15 28.17
CA GLN A 372 -18.90 -4.52 29.23
C GLN A 372 -19.11 -5.48 30.43
N PHE A 373 -18.04 -5.97 31.00
CA PHE A 373 -18.05 -7.06 32.00
C PHE A 373 -18.84 -6.73 33.27
N LYS A 374 -18.83 -5.47 33.75
CA LYS A 374 -19.59 -5.07 34.95
C LYS A 374 -21.11 -5.22 34.74
N ARG A 375 -21.62 -4.69 33.63
CA ARG A 375 -23.04 -4.78 33.27
C ARG A 375 -23.47 -6.24 33.07
N CYS A 376 -22.56 -7.03 32.48
CA CYS A 376 -22.80 -8.47 32.31
C CYS A 376 -22.94 -9.18 33.66
N LEU A 377 -22.06 -8.85 34.62
CA LEU A 377 -22.12 -9.43 35.96
C LEU A 377 -23.40 -9.05 36.70
N ASP A 378 -23.83 -7.79 36.67
CA ASP A 378 -25.07 -7.30 37.25
C ASP A 378 -26.32 -8.01 36.68
N LEU A 379 -26.30 -8.28 35.35
CA LEU A 379 -27.39 -9.04 34.72
C LEU A 379 -27.41 -10.50 35.15
N LEU A 380 -26.25 -11.16 35.23
CA LEU A 380 -26.16 -12.54 35.70
C LEU A 380 -26.69 -12.68 37.14
N VAL A 381 -26.29 -11.78 38.03
CA VAL A 381 -26.79 -11.77 39.42
C VAL A 381 -28.29 -11.52 39.47
N LYS A 382 -28.86 -10.72 38.58
CA LYS A 382 -30.30 -10.39 38.57
C LYS A 382 -31.18 -11.53 38.05
N TYR A 383 -30.72 -12.29 37.02
CA TYR A 383 -31.53 -13.27 36.29
C TYR A 383 -31.15 -14.74 36.58
N THR A 384 -30.07 -14.99 37.35
CA THR A 384 -29.62 -16.33 37.76
C THR A 384 -29.47 -16.44 39.25
N SER A 385 -29.21 -17.67 39.76
CA SER A 385 -28.99 -17.94 41.20
C SER A 385 -27.60 -17.58 41.72
N ILE A 386 -26.77 -16.88 40.91
CA ILE A 386 -25.40 -16.46 41.24
C ILE A 386 -25.44 -15.38 42.32
N ARG A 387 -24.59 -15.53 43.36
CA ARG A 387 -24.52 -14.59 44.51
C ARG A 387 -23.12 -14.00 44.58
N ILE A 388 -23.05 -12.67 44.77
CA ILE A 388 -21.78 -11.93 44.87
C ILE A 388 -21.82 -11.01 46.10
N GLN A 389 -20.74 -11.04 46.89
CA GLN A 389 -20.54 -10.12 48.02
C GLN A 389 -19.38 -9.18 47.69
N TYR A 390 -19.64 -7.91 47.85
CA TYR A 390 -18.63 -6.83 47.68
C TYR A 390 -18.01 -6.50 49.04
N LYS A 391 -16.73 -6.12 49.09
CA LYS A 391 -16.08 -5.63 50.31
C LYS A 391 -16.80 -4.41 50.85
N GLU A 392 -17.15 -4.47 52.18
CA GLU A 392 -17.73 -3.33 52.87
C GLU A 392 -16.74 -2.18 52.99
N GLY A 393 -16.68 -1.28 52.01
CA GLY A 393 -16.03 0.04 52.12
C GLY A 393 -16.93 0.98 52.94
N ALA A 394 -16.32 1.77 53.82
CA ALA A 394 -16.89 2.61 54.85
C ALA A 394 -17.94 3.66 54.37
N ASP A 395 -19.11 3.24 53.94
CA ASP A 395 -20.31 4.09 53.82
C ASP A 395 -21.56 3.27 54.08
N ARG A 396 -21.66 2.87 55.35
CA ARG A 396 -22.90 2.32 55.90
C ARG A 396 -23.76 3.49 56.36
N GLU A 397 -24.64 4.05 55.52
CA GLU A 397 -25.82 4.74 56.00
C GLU A 397 -26.95 5.01 54.98
N VAL A 398 -26.96 4.41 53.79
CA VAL A 398 -28.08 4.70 52.85
C VAL A 398 -28.84 3.47 52.34
N GLY A 399 -28.38 2.23 52.62
CA GLY A 399 -28.98 1.00 52.07
C GLY A 399 -30.20 0.43 52.76
N ASN A 400 -30.46 0.77 54.02
CA ASN A 400 -31.55 0.11 54.80
C ASN A 400 -32.86 0.90 54.90
N ASP A 401 -32.91 2.14 54.43
CA ASP A 401 -34.14 2.96 54.50
C ASP A 401 -34.99 2.94 53.20
N ARG A 402 -34.50 2.34 52.12
CA ARG A 402 -35.27 2.23 50.86
C ARG A 402 -36.21 1.03 50.80
N MET A 403 -35.95 -0.06 51.52
CA MET A 403 -36.86 -1.22 51.55
C MET A 403 -38.07 -1.01 52.51
N ARG A 404 -37.99 -0.09 53.46
CA ARG A 404 -39.12 0.25 54.33
C ARG A 404 -40.02 1.38 53.82
N LYS A 405 -39.68 2.04 52.73
CA LYS A 405 -40.49 3.12 52.11
C LYS A 405 -41.33 2.68 50.90
N LEU A 406 -41.21 1.43 50.46
CA LEU A 406 -41.99 0.89 49.33
C LEU A 406 -43.33 0.26 49.77
N GLU A 407 -43.61 0.12 51.10
CA GLU A 407 -44.89 -0.38 51.62
C GLU A 407 -45.91 0.68 52.05
N LYS A 408 -45.61 2.00 51.84
CA LYS A 408 -46.57 3.06 52.22
C LYS A 408 -46.56 4.23 51.26
N THR A 409 -47.03 4.05 50.05
CA THR A 409 -47.64 5.10 49.22
C THR A 409 -48.25 4.49 47.96
N GLU A 410 -49.31 3.76 48.13
CA GLU A 410 -50.39 3.75 47.14
C GLU A 410 -51.26 4.98 47.45
N GLU A 411 -51.08 6.00 46.63
CA GLU A 411 -52.05 7.08 46.30
C GLU A 411 -51.31 8.31 45.82
N SER A 412 -51.15 8.40 44.52
CA SER A 412 -51.35 9.58 43.70
C SER A 412 -50.48 9.50 42.43
N GLY A 413 -51.19 9.31 41.36
CA GLY A 413 -50.62 9.22 40.03
C GLY A 413 -49.90 10.50 39.58
N LYS A 414 -48.66 10.31 39.13
CA LYS A 414 -47.99 10.98 38.03
C LYS A 414 -46.61 10.37 37.89
N LEU A 415 -46.50 9.41 37.04
CA LEU A 415 -45.21 8.89 36.56
C LEU A 415 -44.51 10.01 35.74
N LYS A 416 -43.40 10.49 36.25
CA LYS A 416 -42.34 11.04 35.43
C LYS A 416 -41.26 10.00 35.27
N GLU A 417 -41.15 9.49 34.08
CA GLU A 417 -40.01 8.67 33.61
C GLU A 417 -38.74 9.50 33.68
N GLU A 418 -37.88 9.21 34.61
CA GLU A 418 -36.45 9.51 34.54
C GLU A 418 -35.69 8.20 34.72
N LEU A 419 -35.20 7.65 33.65
CA LEU A 419 -34.16 6.60 33.65
C LEU A 419 -32.92 7.14 34.38
N PRO A 420 -32.42 6.47 35.42
CA PRO A 420 -31.16 6.84 36.05
C PRO A 420 -30.00 6.30 35.25
N CYS A 421 -29.51 7.10 34.28
CA CYS A 421 -28.13 7.00 33.79
C CYS A 421 -27.26 7.86 34.70
N GLN A 422 -26.91 7.37 35.86
CA GLN A 422 -25.75 7.88 36.59
C GLN A 422 -24.86 6.70 36.91
N SER A 423 -23.70 6.69 36.27
CA SER A 423 -22.58 5.81 36.51
C SER A 423 -22.10 5.98 37.96
N ASP A 424 -22.53 5.11 38.83
CA ASP A 424 -21.82 4.86 40.08
C ASP A 424 -20.48 4.20 39.69
N HIS A 425 -19.41 4.98 39.77
CA HIS A 425 -18.04 4.50 39.76
C HIS A 425 -17.79 3.70 41.04
N ARG A 426 -18.24 2.44 41.08
CA ARG A 426 -17.76 1.47 42.05
C ARG A 426 -16.47 0.89 41.48
N ASP A 427 -15.37 1.04 42.21
CA ASP A 427 -14.08 0.50 41.81
C ASP A 427 -14.16 -1.03 41.77
N THR A 428 -13.66 -1.64 40.71
CA THR A 428 -13.75 -3.07 40.38
C THR A 428 -12.95 -3.99 41.31
N ASN A 429 -12.24 -3.42 42.29
CA ASN A 429 -11.41 -4.20 43.23
C ASN A 429 -12.19 -4.73 44.46
N ASP A 430 -13.53 -4.70 44.46
CA ASP A 430 -14.33 -4.85 45.65
C ASP A 430 -15.13 -6.17 45.76
N ILE A 431 -14.89 -7.16 44.88
CA ILE A 431 -15.54 -8.47 45.03
C ILE A 431 -14.73 -9.30 46.05
N GLU A 432 -15.39 -9.60 47.19
CA GLU A 432 -14.79 -10.40 48.26
C GLU A 432 -15.11 -11.88 48.13
N TRP A 433 -16.32 -12.20 47.68
CA TRP A 433 -16.79 -13.56 47.57
C TRP A 433 -17.83 -13.70 46.44
N CYS A 434 -17.80 -14.83 45.75
CA CYS A 434 -18.74 -15.20 44.69
C CYS A 434 -19.14 -16.68 44.87
N ASP A 435 -20.42 -16.97 44.76
CA ASP A 435 -20.93 -18.33 44.74
C ASP A 435 -21.74 -18.58 43.46
N VAL A 436 -21.32 -19.58 42.72
CA VAL A 436 -21.97 -20.03 41.48
C VAL A 436 -22.54 -21.42 41.72
N PRO A 437 -23.85 -21.55 41.98
CA PRO A 437 -24.48 -22.84 42.23
C PRO A 437 -24.43 -23.75 41.00
N ASP A 438 -24.48 -25.09 41.26
CA ASP A 438 -24.39 -26.12 40.20
C ASP A 438 -25.67 -26.23 39.34
N ASP A 439 -26.78 -25.59 39.75
CA ASP A 439 -28.05 -25.50 39.01
C ASP A 439 -28.02 -24.52 37.84
N VAL A 440 -27.00 -23.64 37.81
CA VAL A 440 -26.79 -22.71 36.70
C VAL A 440 -26.24 -23.48 35.50
N ALA A 441 -26.76 -23.19 34.31
CA ALA A 441 -26.29 -23.81 33.05
C ALA A 441 -24.76 -23.65 32.86
N VAL A 442 -24.09 -24.67 32.32
CA VAL A 442 -22.63 -24.73 32.15
C VAL A 442 -22.10 -23.53 31.39
N ASP A 443 -22.82 -23.11 30.34
CA ASP A 443 -22.47 -21.93 29.51
C ASP A 443 -22.41 -20.65 30.35
N LEU A 444 -23.40 -20.41 31.20
CA LEU A 444 -23.44 -19.23 32.07
C LEU A 444 -22.39 -19.29 33.18
N ARG A 445 -22.04 -20.50 33.67
CA ARG A 445 -20.94 -20.71 34.61
C ARG A 445 -19.60 -20.37 33.97
N ALA A 446 -19.36 -20.83 32.73
CA ALA A 446 -18.15 -20.51 31.98
C ALA A 446 -18.03 -19.00 31.69
N LYS A 447 -19.12 -18.36 31.26
CA LYS A 447 -19.17 -16.90 31.05
C LYS A 447 -18.90 -16.12 32.35
N THR A 448 -19.42 -16.59 33.49
CA THR A 448 -19.11 -15.99 34.79
C THR A 448 -17.62 -16.09 35.13
N LEU A 449 -16.99 -17.22 34.82
CA LEU A 449 -15.53 -17.38 34.94
C LEU A 449 -14.77 -16.38 34.05
N VAL A 450 -15.14 -16.26 32.79
CA VAL A 450 -14.56 -15.30 31.88
C VAL A 450 -14.65 -13.86 32.43
N ILE A 451 -15.81 -13.47 32.95
CA ILE A 451 -16.02 -12.14 33.51
C ILE A 451 -15.17 -11.92 34.77
N LEU A 452 -15.08 -12.90 35.69
CA LEU A 452 -14.25 -12.79 36.90
C LEU A 452 -12.77 -12.66 36.54
N ILE A 453 -12.30 -13.40 35.54
CA ILE A 453 -10.92 -13.32 35.04
C ILE A 453 -10.66 -11.95 34.42
N GLU A 454 -11.56 -11.44 33.57
CA GLU A 454 -11.42 -10.16 32.92
C GLU A 454 -11.49 -8.98 33.91
N LEU A 455 -12.20 -9.12 35.01
CA LEU A 455 -12.23 -8.15 36.13
C LEU A 455 -11.02 -8.28 37.09
N ASN A 456 -10.03 -9.12 36.76
CA ASN A 456 -8.80 -9.36 37.55
C ASN A 456 -9.03 -10.09 38.89
N HIS A 457 -10.15 -10.83 39.05
CA HIS A 457 -10.42 -11.65 40.23
C HIS A 457 -10.04 -13.13 40.00
N VAL A 458 -8.85 -13.37 39.45
CA VAL A 458 -8.38 -14.72 39.07
C VAL A 458 -8.34 -15.69 40.24
N ARG A 459 -8.07 -15.20 41.48
CA ARG A 459 -8.05 -16.03 42.69
C ARG A 459 -9.45 -16.62 43.03
N LEU A 460 -10.52 -15.86 42.82
CA LEU A 460 -11.89 -16.32 43.02
C LEU A 460 -12.30 -17.33 41.93
N ALA A 461 -11.75 -17.16 40.73
CA ALA A 461 -11.98 -18.06 39.60
C ALA A 461 -11.31 -19.44 39.79
N ASP A 462 -10.22 -19.58 40.61
CA ASP A 462 -9.47 -20.83 40.78
C ASP A 462 -10.33 -22.02 41.27
N GLU A 463 -11.27 -21.76 42.19
CA GLU A 463 -12.16 -22.80 42.70
C GLU A 463 -13.16 -23.30 41.63
N PHE A 464 -13.72 -22.35 40.85
CA PHE A 464 -14.64 -22.66 39.75
C PHE A 464 -13.93 -23.31 38.57
N LEU A 465 -12.70 -22.93 38.30
CA LEU A 465 -11.83 -23.59 37.32
C LEU A 465 -11.61 -25.06 37.68
N SER A 466 -11.32 -25.33 38.96
CA SER A 466 -11.13 -26.69 39.43
C SER A 466 -12.39 -27.54 39.27
N ARG A 467 -13.58 -26.95 39.50
CA ARG A 467 -14.87 -27.64 39.31
C ARG A 467 -15.16 -27.92 37.83
N LEU A 468 -14.80 -26.98 36.93
CA LEU A 468 -14.91 -27.13 35.47
C LEU A 468 -14.07 -28.34 35.00
N TYR A 469 -12.79 -28.44 35.43
CA TYR A 469 -11.92 -29.56 35.11
C TYR A 469 -12.41 -30.92 35.55
N MET A 470 -13.04 -30.99 36.74
CA MET A 470 -13.41 -32.27 37.35
C MET A 470 -14.76 -32.82 36.86
N ARG A 471 -15.65 -31.95 36.35
CA ARG A 471 -17.04 -32.31 36.06
C ARG A 471 -17.39 -32.34 34.59
N GLU A 472 -16.74 -31.53 33.80
CA GLU A 472 -17.10 -31.35 32.39
C GLU A 472 -16.14 -32.14 31.49
N ASP A 473 -16.72 -32.83 30.50
CA ASP A 473 -15.94 -33.57 29.52
C ASP A 473 -15.42 -32.61 28.44
N PRO A 474 -14.09 -32.52 28.21
CA PRO A 474 -13.49 -31.70 27.18
C PRO A 474 -14.01 -31.96 25.76
N GLU A 475 -14.46 -33.20 25.46
CA GLU A 475 -15.05 -33.55 24.17
C GLU A 475 -16.43 -32.94 23.92
N CYS A 476 -17.20 -32.68 24.97
CA CYS A 476 -18.55 -32.11 24.87
C CYS A 476 -18.57 -30.60 25.03
N SER A 477 -17.73 -30.05 25.92
CA SER A 477 -17.76 -28.65 26.37
C SER A 477 -16.48 -27.89 25.98
N GLY A 478 -15.73 -28.35 24.98
CA GLY A 478 -14.42 -27.80 24.62
C GLY A 478 -14.44 -26.33 24.19
N ASP A 479 -15.52 -25.84 23.60
CA ASP A 479 -15.71 -24.43 23.26
C ASP A 479 -15.62 -23.54 24.50
N LEU A 480 -16.25 -23.96 25.61
CA LEU A 480 -16.24 -23.25 26.90
C LEU A 480 -14.82 -23.23 27.52
N PHE A 481 -14.08 -24.34 27.38
CA PHE A 481 -12.70 -24.43 27.83
C PHE A 481 -11.83 -23.45 27.05
N LEU A 482 -12.08 -23.29 25.73
CA LEU A 482 -11.36 -22.37 24.88
C LEU A 482 -11.61 -20.90 25.25
N ASP A 483 -12.87 -20.52 25.50
CA ASP A 483 -13.28 -19.18 25.92
C ASP A 483 -12.60 -18.77 27.24
N VAL A 484 -12.60 -19.67 28.23
CA VAL A 484 -11.93 -19.43 29.51
C VAL A 484 -10.42 -19.37 29.36
N ALA A 485 -9.83 -20.22 28.49
CA ALA A 485 -8.41 -20.18 28.22
C ALA A 485 -8.00 -18.85 27.55
N GLU A 486 -8.79 -18.34 26.61
CA GLU A 486 -8.54 -17.04 25.97
C GLU A 486 -8.61 -15.89 26.97
N ALA A 487 -9.57 -15.92 27.90
CA ALA A 487 -9.67 -14.93 28.97
C ALA A 487 -8.42 -14.97 29.89
N LEU A 488 -7.92 -16.16 30.26
CA LEU A 488 -6.69 -16.32 31.04
C LEU A 488 -5.45 -15.81 30.28
N MET A 489 -5.37 -16.07 28.97
CA MET A 489 -4.31 -15.56 28.11
C MET A 489 -4.31 -14.02 28.06
N SER A 490 -5.49 -13.38 28.02
CA SER A 490 -5.64 -11.92 28.04
C SER A 490 -5.03 -11.29 29.31
N LYS A 491 -5.01 -12.04 30.42
CA LYS A 491 -4.45 -11.63 31.73
C LYS A 491 -3.02 -12.13 31.96
N ASN A 492 -2.37 -12.70 30.94
CA ASN A 492 -1.02 -13.28 31.03
C ASN A 492 -0.90 -14.48 31.99
N GLU A 493 -2.00 -15.16 32.34
CA GLU A 493 -2.03 -16.37 33.17
C GLU A 493 -1.88 -17.63 32.32
N PHE A 494 -0.80 -17.68 31.54
CA PHE A 494 -0.57 -18.72 30.52
C PHE A 494 -0.49 -20.13 31.07
N GLN A 495 0.07 -20.30 32.29
CA GLN A 495 0.18 -21.63 32.92
C GLN A 495 -1.17 -22.22 33.24
N ARG A 496 -2.14 -21.38 33.66
CA ARG A 496 -3.53 -21.82 33.92
C ARG A 496 -4.26 -22.11 32.62
N ALA A 497 -4.04 -21.29 31.60
CA ALA A 497 -4.61 -21.52 30.26
C ALA A 497 -4.15 -22.85 29.66
N LEU A 498 -2.88 -23.23 29.85
CA LEU A 498 -2.34 -24.51 29.38
C LEU A 498 -3.06 -25.72 30.01
N ASN A 499 -3.42 -25.64 31.29
CA ASN A 499 -4.16 -26.70 31.94
C ASN A 499 -5.53 -26.98 31.29
N LEU A 500 -6.15 -25.93 30.68
CA LEU A 500 -7.40 -26.05 29.90
C LEU A 500 -7.16 -26.54 28.49
N LEU A 501 -6.08 -26.09 27.87
CA LEU A 501 -5.75 -26.41 26.47
C LEU A 501 -5.16 -27.83 26.30
N ASP A 502 -4.37 -28.32 27.25
CA ASP A 502 -3.75 -29.64 27.18
C ASP A 502 -4.77 -30.81 26.96
N PRO A 503 -5.92 -30.84 27.63
CA PRO A 503 -6.96 -31.84 27.36
C PRO A 503 -7.62 -31.68 25.99
N LEU A 504 -7.81 -30.42 25.53
CA LEU A 504 -8.43 -30.13 24.24
C LEU A 504 -7.57 -30.61 23.08
N VAL A 505 -6.27 -30.41 23.16
CA VAL A 505 -5.30 -30.84 22.13
C VAL A 505 -5.28 -32.37 21.99
N LYS A 506 -5.59 -33.11 23.10
CA LYS A 506 -5.67 -34.59 23.10
C LYS A 506 -7.03 -35.11 22.67
N SER A 507 -8.07 -34.27 22.65
CA SER A 507 -9.41 -34.61 22.22
C SER A 507 -9.47 -34.88 20.72
N THR A 508 -10.28 -35.83 20.28
CA THR A 508 -10.45 -36.11 18.85
C THR A 508 -11.25 -35.04 18.12
N ARG A 509 -12.19 -34.39 18.82
CA ARG A 509 -13.09 -33.38 18.26
C ARG A 509 -12.47 -32.01 18.18
N TYR A 510 -11.65 -31.64 19.16
CA TYR A 510 -11.02 -30.31 19.25
C TYR A 510 -9.54 -30.28 18.83
N ASN A 511 -9.05 -31.32 18.18
CA ASN A 511 -7.73 -31.34 17.54
C ASN A 511 -7.74 -30.43 16.29
N LEU A 512 -7.88 -29.13 16.50
CA LEU A 512 -8.01 -28.11 15.46
C LEU A 512 -6.80 -27.19 15.47
N ALA A 513 -6.42 -26.70 14.31
CA ALA A 513 -5.28 -25.78 14.15
C ALA A 513 -5.40 -24.53 15.06
N GLY A 514 -6.62 -24.01 15.30
CA GLY A 514 -6.85 -22.86 16.19
C GLY A 514 -6.53 -23.15 17.66
N VAL A 515 -6.88 -24.36 18.17
CA VAL A 515 -6.57 -24.76 19.55
C VAL A 515 -5.05 -24.96 19.72
N TRP A 516 -4.41 -25.62 18.78
CA TRP A 516 -2.96 -25.78 18.76
C TRP A 516 -2.22 -24.44 18.68
N LEU A 517 -2.79 -23.47 17.97
CA LEU A 517 -2.22 -22.13 17.88
C LEU A 517 -2.21 -21.44 19.25
N LYS A 518 -3.33 -21.45 19.95
CA LYS A 518 -3.43 -20.88 21.32
C LYS A 518 -2.52 -21.62 22.30
N HIS A 519 -2.46 -22.93 22.20
CA HIS A 519 -1.55 -23.77 23.01
C HIS A 519 -0.08 -23.40 22.76
N ALA A 520 0.30 -23.20 21.50
CA ALA A 520 1.64 -22.78 21.12
C ALA A 520 1.99 -21.37 21.62
N GLU A 521 1.04 -20.42 21.51
CA GLU A 521 1.18 -19.05 22.03
C GLU A 521 1.41 -19.05 23.55
N CYS A 522 0.70 -19.89 24.31
CA CYS A 522 0.86 -20.04 25.75
C CYS A 522 2.26 -20.58 26.11
N TRP A 523 2.73 -21.64 25.43
CA TRP A 523 4.07 -22.17 25.68
C TRP A 523 5.17 -21.19 25.30
N ALA A 524 5.00 -20.44 24.22
CA ALA A 524 5.92 -19.39 23.84
C ALA A 524 6.00 -18.26 24.89
N ALA A 525 4.84 -17.86 25.45
CA ALA A 525 4.78 -16.88 26.54
C ALA A 525 5.35 -17.40 27.87
N CYS A 526 5.25 -18.70 28.15
CA CYS A 526 5.91 -19.35 29.29
C CYS A 526 7.43 -19.55 29.07
N ASN A 527 7.96 -19.17 27.90
CA ASN A 527 9.37 -19.31 27.53
C ASN A 527 9.85 -20.78 27.41
N ASP A 528 8.95 -21.75 27.26
CA ASP A 528 9.26 -23.14 26.93
C ASP A 528 9.28 -23.31 25.40
N LEU A 529 10.42 -22.94 24.82
CA LEU A 529 10.58 -22.91 23.37
C LEU A 529 10.48 -24.29 22.70
N ASP A 530 10.74 -25.39 23.44
CA ASP A 530 10.68 -26.73 22.86
C ASP A 530 9.24 -27.17 22.66
N LYS A 531 8.40 -26.99 23.65
CA LYS A 531 6.97 -27.31 23.55
C LYS A 531 6.23 -26.36 22.61
N ALA A 532 6.60 -25.08 22.61
CA ALA A 532 6.06 -24.12 21.66
C ALA A 532 6.33 -24.53 20.21
N VAL A 533 7.56 -24.98 19.90
CA VAL A 533 7.90 -25.47 18.55
C VAL A 533 7.05 -26.68 18.16
N THR A 534 6.94 -27.70 19.04
CA THR A 534 6.12 -28.89 18.72
C THR A 534 4.64 -28.53 18.49
N SER A 535 4.11 -27.59 19.26
CA SER A 535 2.73 -27.13 19.08
C SER A 535 2.53 -26.33 17.77
N TYR A 536 3.48 -25.45 17.40
CA TYR A 536 3.41 -24.78 16.10
C TYR A 536 3.65 -25.71 14.92
N GLU A 537 4.45 -26.79 15.08
CA GLU A 537 4.60 -27.83 14.07
C GLU A 537 3.26 -28.57 13.83
N ALA A 538 2.53 -28.87 14.90
CA ALA A 538 1.18 -29.44 14.79
C ALA A 538 0.21 -28.48 14.06
N VAL A 539 0.28 -27.16 14.34
CA VAL A 539 -0.51 -26.18 13.57
C VAL A 539 -0.16 -26.24 12.09
N ARG A 540 1.13 -26.33 11.75
CA ARG A 540 1.59 -26.41 10.37
C ARG A 540 1.11 -27.69 9.65
N GLU A 541 1.05 -28.80 10.36
CA GLU A 541 0.52 -30.08 9.81
C GLU A 541 -0.98 -30.01 9.53
N LEU A 542 -1.76 -29.42 10.45
CA LEU A 542 -3.19 -29.27 10.32
C LEU A 542 -3.61 -28.14 9.35
N SER A 543 -2.86 -27.08 9.30
CA SER A 543 -3.11 -25.91 8.45
C SER A 543 -1.81 -25.35 7.86
N PRO A 544 -1.27 -25.92 6.77
CA PRO A 544 -0.01 -25.52 6.18
C PRO A 544 0.02 -24.06 5.70
N GLN A 545 -1.15 -23.51 5.37
CA GLN A 545 -1.28 -22.14 4.84
C GLN A 545 -1.40 -21.06 5.94
N HIS A 546 -1.43 -21.44 7.22
CA HIS A 546 -1.60 -20.47 8.30
C HIS A 546 -0.32 -19.64 8.51
N LEU A 547 -0.28 -18.45 7.88
CA LEU A 547 0.91 -17.58 7.83
C LEU A 547 1.41 -17.16 9.22
N GLY A 548 0.49 -16.77 10.13
CA GLY A 548 0.85 -16.34 11.50
C GLY A 548 1.64 -17.41 12.27
N ALA A 549 1.21 -18.66 12.18
CA ALA A 549 1.92 -19.79 12.82
C ALA A 549 3.29 -20.03 12.18
N ARG A 550 3.39 -19.95 10.85
CA ARG A 550 4.66 -20.10 10.12
C ARG A 550 5.68 -19.01 10.51
N LEU A 551 5.24 -17.76 10.63
CA LEU A 551 6.09 -16.65 11.07
C LEU A 551 6.53 -16.80 12.52
N ALA A 552 5.62 -17.21 13.43
CA ALA A 552 5.95 -17.46 14.83
C ALA A 552 6.93 -18.63 14.98
N LEU A 553 6.69 -19.73 14.27
CA LEU A 553 7.59 -20.90 14.25
C LEU A 553 8.98 -20.54 13.71
N ALA A 554 9.05 -19.79 12.62
CA ALA A 554 10.31 -19.33 12.07
C ALA A 554 11.08 -18.46 13.07
N LYS A 555 10.40 -17.56 13.80
CA LYS A 555 11.01 -16.75 14.85
C LYS A 555 11.62 -17.62 15.97
N LEU A 556 10.89 -18.65 16.43
CA LEU A 556 11.39 -19.59 17.44
C LEU A 556 12.59 -20.40 16.94
N TYR A 557 12.59 -20.82 15.68
CA TYR A 557 13.75 -21.48 15.08
C TYR A 557 14.96 -20.57 14.97
N ILE A 558 14.77 -19.28 14.69
CA ILE A 558 15.85 -18.28 14.67
C ILE A 558 16.45 -18.11 16.07
N GLU A 559 15.61 -18.03 17.11
CA GLU A 559 16.05 -17.95 18.52
C GLU A 559 16.85 -19.20 18.93
N LYS A 560 16.46 -20.36 18.44
CA LYS A 560 17.19 -21.64 18.64
C LYS A 560 18.38 -21.82 17.70
N ARG A 561 18.69 -20.86 16.84
CA ARG A 561 19.75 -20.94 15.80
C ARG A 561 19.57 -22.08 14.77
N ARG A 562 18.34 -22.57 14.59
CA ARG A 562 17.98 -23.59 13.59
C ARG A 562 17.52 -22.88 12.29
N TYR A 563 18.48 -22.22 11.61
CA TYR A 563 18.17 -21.32 10.48
C TYR A 563 17.64 -22.06 9.24
N ASP A 564 18.13 -23.27 8.96
CA ASP A 564 17.69 -24.03 7.79
C ASP A 564 16.20 -24.41 7.87
N GLU A 565 15.74 -24.79 9.06
CA GLU A 565 14.31 -25.07 9.29
C GLU A 565 13.45 -23.81 9.23
N ALA A 566 13.96 -22.69 9.75
CA ALA A 566 13.29 -21.40 9.62
C ALA A 566 13.10 -21.02 8.13
N ILE A 567 14.13 -21.24 7.30
CA ILE A 567 14.07 -20.97 5.85
C ILE A 567 13.04 -21.89 5.16
N GLN A 568 12.96 -23.16 5.57
CA GLN A 568 11.98 -24.12 5.01
C GLN A 568 10.53 -23.75 5.41
N VAL A 569 10.31 -23.36 6.66
CA VAL A 569 8.98 -22.98 7.14
C VAL A 569 8.48 -21.70 6.45
N LEU A 570 9.38 -20.76 6.17
CA LEU A 570 9.04 -19.51 5.46
C LEU A 570 8.92 -19.67 3.94
N TYR A 571 9.28 -20.85 3.38
CA TYR A 571 9.17 -21.09 1.95
C TYR A 571 7.71 -21.16 1.53
N GLN A 572 7.34 -20.34 0.55
CA GLN A 572 6.05 -20.34 -0.12
C GLN A 572 6.26 -20.63 -1.60
N ASP A 573 5.40 -21.48 -2.17
CA ASP A 573 5.51 -21.81 -3.59
C ASP A 573 4.84 -20.73 -4.44
N PRO A 574 5.60 -20.03 -5.32
CA PRO A 574 5.05 -18.96 -6.15
C PRO A 574 3.98 -19.42 -7.15
N GLU A 575 3.90 -20.73 -7.46
CA GLU A 575 2.95 -21.25 -8.45
C GLU A 575 1.59 -21.59 -7.82
N TYR A 576 1.56 -21.96 -6.55
CA TYR A 576 0.37 -22.53 -5.89
C TYR A 576 -0.16 -21.69 -4.72
N GLU A 577 0.66 -20.81 -4.13
CA GLU A 577 0.32 -20.04 -2.94
C GLU A 577 0.28 -18.52 -3.21
N ILE A 578 -0.58 -17.82 -2.48
CA ILE A 578 -0.52 -16.36 -2.40
C ILE A 578 0.63 -15.98 -1.46
N LEU A 579 1.64 -15.30 -1.99
CA LEU A 579 2.85 -14.96 -1.26
C LEU A 579 2.61 -13.84 -0.24
N ASP A 580 3.21 -13.96 0.93
CA ASP A 580 3.26 -12.87 1.92
C ASP A 580 4.57 -12.08 1.80
N PRO A 581 4.52 -10.76 1.55
CA PRO A 581 5.71 -9.94 1.37
C PRO A 581 6.69 -9.99 2.54
N ASN A 582 6.16 -10.03 3.77
CA ASN A 582 6.98 -10.06 4.98
C ASN A 582 7.66 -11.42 5.18
N ALA A 583 6.96 -12.53 4.93
CA ALA A 583 7.54 -13.87 5.00
C ALA A 583 8.68 -14.05 3.97
N VAL A 584 8.46 -13.60 2.73
CA VAL A 584 9.49 -13.65 1.67
C VAL A 584 10.68 -12.75 2.04
N TYR A 585 10.45 -11.56 2.61
CA TYR A 585 11.50 -10.67 3.08
C TYR A 585 12.34 -11.30 4.19
N GLN A 586 11.70 -11.85 5.25
CA GLN A 586 12.41 -12.51 6.36
C GLN A 586 13.22 -13.71 5.88
N ARG A 587 12.64 -14.54 4.98
CA ARG A 587 13.36 -15.65 4.35
C ARG A 587 14.59 -15.15 3.59
N THR A 588 14.46 -14.08 2.82
CA THR A 588 15.57 -13.51 2.05
C THR A 588 16.70 -13.03 2.97
N VAL A 589 16.36 -12.34 4.07
CA VAL A 589 17.37 -11.90 5.06
C VAL A 589 18.08 -13.11 5.73
N LEU A 590 17.36 -14.19 6.02
CA LEU A 590 17.95 -15.41 6.58
C LEU A 590 18.90 -16.10 5.59
N LEU A 591 18.52 -16.19 4.32
CA LEU A 591 19.36 -16.76 3.26
C LEU A 591 20.68 -15.96 3.12
N TYR A 592 20.63 -14.64 3.25
CA TYR A 592 21.84 -13.81 3.26
C TYR A 592 22.75 -14.14 4.46
N LYS A 593 22.17 -14.27 5.67
CA LYS A 593 22.92 -14.62 6.88
C LYS A 593 23.57 -16.00 6.83
N MET A 594 22.96 -16.93 6.10
CA MET A 594 23.45 -18.30 5.89
C MET A 594 24.37 -18.43 4.67
N GLU A 595 24.74 -17.32 4.05
CA GLU A 595 25.61 -17.27 2.87
C GLU A 595 25.11 -18.09 1.65
N ARG A 596 23.80 -18.39 1.58
CA ARG A 596 23.16 -19.08 0.46
C ARG A 596 22.80 -18.07 -0.63
N TYR A 597 23.82 -17.47 -1.23
CA TYR A 597 23.66 -16.29 -2.10
C TYR A 597 22.83 -16.53 -3.37
N GLU A 598 22.83 -17.73 -3.94
CA GLU A 598 22.02 -18.01 -5.12
C GLU A 598 20.51 -18.00 -4.84
N GLU A 599 20.11 -18.64 -3.76
CA GLU A 599 18.73 -18.63 -3.29
C GLU A 599 18.33 -17.25 -2.75
N TYR A 600 19.27 -16.54 -2.11
CA TYR A 600 19.10 -15.16 -1.69
C TYR A 600 18.72 -14.24 -2.86
N LEU A 601 19.51 -14.30 -3.95
CA LEU A 601 19.28 -13.47 -5.14
C LEU A 601 17.95 -13.84 -5.84
N SER A 602 17.60 -15.12 -5.89
CA SER A 602 16.33 -15.57 -6.48
C SER A 602 15.12 -15.15 -5.64
N SER A 603 15.21 -15.30 -4.30
CA SER A 603 14.17 -14.87 -3.36
C SER A 603 13.99 -13.35 -3.36
N GLY A 604 15.10 -12.59 -3.43
CA GLY A 604 15.03 -11.14 -3.54
C GLY A 604 14.40 -10.66 -4.86
N MET A 605 14.70 -11.33 -5.98
CA MET A 605 14.03 -11.04 -7.26
C MET A 605 12.55 -11.37 -7.21
N LEU A 606 12.15 -12.42 -6.50
CA LEU A 606 10.75 -12.75 -6.26
C LEU A 606 10.05 -11.64 -5.48
N LEU A 607 10.68 -11.11 -4.43
CA LEU A 607 10.14 -9.99 -3.65
C LEU A 607 9.99 -8.73 -4.51
N LEU A 608 11.00 -8.39 -5.32
CA LEU A 608 10.97 -7.24 -6.22
C LEU A 608 9.90 -7.37 -7.32
N SER A 609 9.56 -8.60 -7.75
CA SER A 609 8.54 -8.83 -8.79
C SER A 609 7.15 -8.30 -8.41
N ARG A 610 6.89 -8.06 -7.12
CA ARG A 610 5.65 -7.49 -6.61
C ARG A 610 5.35 -6.08 -7.18
N HIS A 611 6.36 -5.27 -7.34
CA HIS A 611 6.21 -3.87 -7.78
C HIS A 611 7.10 -3.50 -8.98
N CYS A 612 7.88 -4.44 -9.48
CA CYS A 612 8.75 -4.30 -10.65
C CYS A 612 8.24 -5.17 -11.80
N VAL A 613 8.44 -4.71 -13.02
CA VAL A 613 8.07 -5.44 -14.23
C VAL A 613 9.24 -6.32 -14.69
N ARG A 614 8.97 -7.57 -15.02
CA ARG A 614 9.97 -8.49 -15.53
C ARG A 614 10.43 -8.09 -16.93
N ILE A 615 11.74 -7.99 -17.14
CA ILE A 615 12.35 -7.71 -18.44
C ILE A 615 12.47 -9.03 -19.22
N ARG A 616 11.93 -9.07 -20.45
CA ARG A 616 11.89 -10.27 -21.29
C ARG A 616 12.76 -10.17 -22.55
N ILE A 617 12.72 -9.02 -23.21
CA ILE A 617 13.33 -8.81 -24.55
C ILE A 617 14.29 -7.62 -24.54
N LYS A 618 15.14 -7.55 -25.59
CA LYS A 618 16.10 -6.42 -25.77
C LYS A 618 15.40 -5.07 -25.95
N ASP A 619 14.21 -5.04 -26.54
CA ASP A 619 13.45 -3.80 -26.73
C ASP A 619 12.93 -3.22 -25.40
N ASP A 620 12.69 -4.06 -24.40
CA ASP A 620 12.40 -3.63 -23.05
C ASP A 620 13.61 -2.86 -22.47
N LEU A 621 14.83 -3.42 -22.59
CA LEU A 621 16.06 -2.77 -22.15
C LEU A 621 16.29 -1.44 -22.90
N ASN A 622 16.03 -1.39 -24.22
CA ASN A 622 16.11 -0.17 -25.01
C ASN A 622 15.19 0.93 -24.49
N SER A 623 13.99 0.55 -24.04
CA SER A 623 13.03 1.51 -23.48
C SER A 623 13.43 1.98 -22.09
N LEU A 624 13.98 1.09 -21.25
CA LEU A 624 14.43 1.41 -19.91
C LEU A 624 15.71 2.24 -19.86
N ALA A 625 16.62 2.01 -20.81
CA ALA A 625 17.88 2.78 -20.90
C ALA A 625 17.67 4.24 -21.37
N ARG A 626 16.46 4.66 -21.73
CA ARG A 626 16.15 6.05 -22.05
C ARG A 626 15.92 6.85 -20.76
N PRO A 627 16.37 8.12 -20.75
CA PRO A 627 16.17 9.02 -19.60
C PRO A 627 14.72 9.50 -19.55
N THR A 628 13.87 8.69 -18.97
CA THR A 628 12.44 8.97 -18.87
C THR A 628 11.95 8.61 -17.47
N GLY A 629 10.86 9.26 -17.01
CA GLY A 629 10.28 8.94 -15.73
C GLY A 629 9.65 7.53 -15.70
N VAL A 630 9.44 6.97 -14.50
CA VAL A 630 8.90 5.61 -14.30
C VAL A 630 7.58 5.38 -15.06
N ARG A 631 6.69 6.38 -15.10
CA ARG A 631 5.41 6.27 -15.84
C ARG A 631 5.63 6.07 -17.35
N GLN A 632 6.51 6.86 -17.95
CA GLN A 632 6.82 6.76 -19.39
C GLN A 632 7.55 5.45 -19.72
N ARG A 633 8.42 4.96 -18.83
CA ARG A 633 9.07 3.66 -18.98
C ARG A 633 8.05 2.53 -19.00
N LEU A 634 7.10 2.53 -18.05
CA LEU A 634 6.03 1.53 -18.00
C LEU A 634 5.11 1.60 -19.23
N GLU A 635 4.80 2.79 -19.72
CA GLU A 635 4.01 2.97 -20.95
C GLU A 635 4.76 2.45 -22.18
N SER A 636 6.06 2.74 -22.29
CA SER A 636 6.90 2.21 -23.36
C SER A 636 6.97 0.68 -23.33
N LEU A 637 7.08 0.07 -22.14
CA LEU A 637 7.03 -1.38 -21.99
C LEU A 637 5.67 -1.97 -22.40
N ARG A 638 4.56 -1.32 -22.02
CA ARG A 638 3.23 -1.72 -22.46
C ARG A 638 3.09 -1.67 -23.99
N ASN A 639 3.60 -0.61 -24.61
CA ASN A 639 3.56 -0.49 -26.05
C ASN A 639 4.41 -1.56 -26.73
N ASN A 640 5.61 -1.85 -26.23
CA ASN A 640 6.42 -2.96 -26.72
C ASN A 640 5.68 -4.30 -26.65
N ARG A 641 5.02 -4.59 -25.52
CA ARG A 641 4.23 -5.83 -25.34
C ARG A 641 3.05 -5.92 -26.31
N ARG A 642 2.33 -4.81 -26.51
CA ARG A 642 1.24 -4.74 -27.50
C ARG A 642 1.70 -5.01 -28.93
N THR A 643 2.90 -4.58 -29.31
CA THR A 643 3.46 -4.86 -30.64
C THR A 643 3.72 -6.37 -30.88
N PHE A 644 3.93 -7.13 -29.80
CA PHE A 644 4.10 -8.59 -29.84
C PHE A 644 2.80 -9.34 -29.55
N GLY A 645 1.65 -8.65 -29.43
CA GLY A 645 0.34 -9.27 -29.15
C GLY A 645 0.15 -9.77 -27.72
N GLU A 646 1.03 -9.38 -26.80
CA GLU A 646 0.96 -9.72 -25.38
C GLU A 646 0.25 -8.63 -24.60
N ASN A 647 -0.67 -8.99 -23.68
CA ASN A 647 -1.22 -8.07 -22.71
C ASN A 647 -0.25 -7.89 -21.53
N PHE A 648 -0.10 -6.67 -21.06
CA PHE A 648 0.76 -6.36 -19.92
C PHE A 648 0.23 -6.96 -18.60
N GLU A 649 -1.08 -7.21 -18.52
CA GLU A 649 -1.79 -7.76 -17.37
C GLU A 649 -1.78 -9.30 -17.33
N ASP A 650 -1.47 -9.95 -18.47
CA ASP A 650 -1.39 -11.43 -18.58
C ASP A 650 -0.02 -12.00 -18.14
N GLU A 651 0.80 -11.19 -17.47
CA GLU A 651 2.01 -11.73 -16.86
C GLU A 651 1.60 -12.66 -15.70
N ASN A 652 2.03 -13.92 -15.76
CA ASN A 652 2.02 -14.85 -14.61
C ASN A 652 2.99 -14.33 -13.54
N ALA A 653 2.67 -13.17 -12.96
CA ALA A 653 3.35 -12.66 -11.79
C ALA A 653 2.81 -13.41 -10.57
N PRO A 654 3.64 -13.80 -9.61
CA PRO A 654 3.18 -14.40 -8.38
C PRO A 654 2.19 -13.47 -7.69
N ALA A 655 1.07 -14.02 -7.19
CA ALA A 655 0.09 -13.28 -6.44
C ALA A 655 0.63 -12.99 -5.03
N PHE A 656 0.57 -11.72 -4.61
CA PHE A 656 0.94 -11.31 -3.26
C PHE A 656 -0.30 -10.90 -2.45
N SER A 657 -0.30 -11.20 -1.15
CA SER A 657 -1.34 -10.76 -0.21
C SER A 657 -1.21 -9.26 0.09
N ASN A 658 -2.32 -8.64 0.51
CA ASN A 658 -2.34 -7.25 0.98
C ASN A 658 -1.95 -7.13 2.47
N SER A 659 -1.16 -8.06 2.99
CA SER A 659 -0.67 -8.06 4.36
C SER A 659 0.39 -6.96 4.61
N ALA A 660 0.94 -6.93 5.83
CA ALA A 660 1.98 -5.98 6.20
C ALA A 660 3.19 -6.06 5.25
N GLU A 661 3.47 -4.98 4.57
CA GLU A 661 4.63 -4.87 3.66
C GLU A 661 5.88 -4.45 4.45
N PRO A 662 7.09 -4.93 4.05
CA PRO A 662 8.34 -4.41 4.59
C PRO A 662 8.47 -2.89 4.31
N SER A 663 9.23 -2.16 5.13
CA SER A 663 9.40 -0.72 4.90
C SER A 663 10.06 -0.45 3.55
N LYS A 664 9.84 0.74 2.98
CA LYS A 664 10.45 1.10 1.67
C LYS A 664 11.97 1.20 1.77
N GLU A 665 12.43 1.65 2.91
CA GLU A 665 13.84 1.81 3.26
C GLU A 665 14.52 0.44 3.37
N ASP A 666 13.93 -0.49 4.11
CA ASP A 666 14.47 -1.85 4.27
C ASP A 666 14.50 -2.61 2.94
N GLU A 667 13.47 -2.46 2.12
CA GLU A 667 13.42 -3.09 0.80
C GLU A 667 14.46 -2.49 -0.17
N PHE A 668 14.70 -1.19 -0.08
CA PHE A 668 15.76 -0.55 -0.86
C PHE A 668 17.15 -0.95 -0.39
N GLN A 669 17.39 -1.07 0.91
CA GLN A 669 18.65 -1.61 1.46
C GLN A 669 18.89 -3.06 1.02
N LEU A 670 17.84 -3.88 1.04
CA LEU A 670 17.92 -5.24 0.50
C LEU A 670 18.33 -5.23 -0.99
N PHE A 671 17.73 -4.34 -1.79
CA PHE A 671 18.09 -4.18 -3.20
C PHE A 671 19.58 -3.83 -3.38
N LEU A 672 20.11 -2.88 -2.59
CA LEU A 672 21.52 -2.51 -2.63
C LEU A 672 22.43 -3.68 -2.26
N GLN A 673 22.10 -4.43 -1.19
CA GLN A 673 22.82 -5.64 -0.79
C GLN A 673 22.80 -6.72 -1.90
N MET A 674 21.67 -6.87 -2.60
CA MET A 674 21.58 -7.79 -3.75
C MET A 674 22.53 -7.37 -4.88
N CYS A 675 22.62 -6.08 -5.18
CA CYS A 675 23.54 -5.54 -6.18
C CYS A 675 24.99 -5.80 -5.80
N GLU A 676 25.34 -5.54 -4.53
CA GLU A 676 26.69 -5.80 -3.98
C GLU A 676 27.08 -7.29 -4.08
N GLN A 677 26.18 -8.19 -3.64
CA GLN A 677 26.45 -9.63 -3.70
C GLN A 677 26.54 -10.16 -5.15
N ALA A 678 25.68 -9.68 -6.05
CA ALA A 678 25.76 -10.03 -7.46
C ALA A 678 27.10 -9.58 -8.08
N TYR A 679 27.62 -8.40 -7.66
CA TYR A 679 28.92 -7.90 -8.06
C TYR A 679 30.06 -8.78 -7.50
N LYS A 680 30.08 -9.08 -6.18
CA LYS A 680 31.10 -9.94 -5.53
C LYS A 680 31.16 -11.34 -6.16
N LEU A 681 30.02 -11.89 -6.52
CA LEU A 681 29.91 -13.18 -7.23
C LEU A 681 30.27 -13.10 -8.72
N LYS A 682 30.66 -11.94 -9.22
CA LYS A 682 30.95 -11.67 -10.65
C LYS A 682 29.79 -12.02 -11.60
N LYS A 683 28.56 -12.02 -11.12
CA LYS A 683 27.33 -12.27 -11.91
C LYS A 683 26.83 -10.96 -12.55
N HIS A 684 27.69 -10.31 -13.39
CA HIS A 684 27.41 -8.99 -13.93
C HIS A 684 26.14 -8.90 -14.78
N GLY A 685 25.81 -9.94 -15.55
CA GLY A 685 24.53 -9.98 -16.29
C GLY A 685 23.29 -10.03 -15.39
N PHE A 686 23.39 -10.70 -14.25
CA PHE A 686 22.32 -10.72 -13.25
C PHE A 686 22.21 -9.36 -12.52
N LEU A 687 23.34 -8.75 -12.17
CA LEU A 687 23.41 -7.40 -11.62
C LEU A 687 22.71 -6.39 -12.53
N GLN A 688 23.01 -6.42 -13.83
CA GLN A 688 22.35 -5.54 -14.82
C GLN A 688 20.84 -5.79 -14.82
N ARG A 689 20.40 -7.04 -14.78
CA ARG A 689 18.98 -7.38 -14.74
C ARG A 689 18.29 -6.82 -13.49
N ILE A 690 18.88 -6.98 -12.30
CA ILE A 690 18.34 -6.43 -11.04
C ILE A 690 18.19 -4.91 -11.17
N CYS A 691 19.24 -4.19 -11.57
CA CYS A 691 19.24 -2.73 -11.65
C CYS A 691 18.18 -2.23 -12.64
N PHE A 692 18.11 -2.78 -13.86
CA PHE A 692 17.12 -2.36 -14.84
C PHE A 692 15.69 -2.72 -14.44
N THR A 693 15.48 -3.84 -13.76
CA THR A 693 14.16 -4.21 -13.21
C THR A 693 13.71 -3.19 -12.17
N ALA A 694 14.60 -2.75 -11.28
CA ALA A 694 14.31 -1.75 -10.25
C ALA A 694 13.90 -0.39 -10.85
N LEU A 695 14.35 0.00 -12.06
CA LEU A 695 13.90 1.21 -12.75
C LEU A 695 12.40 1.25 -13.07
N THR A 696 11.72 0.12 -13.06
CA THR A 696 10.27 0.01 -13.30
C THR A 696 9.44 0.20 -12.03
N SER A 697 10.09 0.23 -10.86
CA SER A 697 9.45 0.28 -9.56
C SER A 697 8.80 1.63 -9.27
N LYS A 698 7.52 1.61 -8.93
CA LYS A 698 6.83 2.78 -8.39
C LYS A 698 7.22 3.07 -6.93
N ARG A 699 7.71 2.06 -6.21
CA ARG A 699 8.12 2.18 -4.81
C ARG A 699 9.43 2.97 -4.65
N PHE A 700 10.34 2.81 -5.61
CA PHE A 700 11.69 3.41 -5.59
C PHE A 700 11.79 4.71 -6.37
N ILE A 701 10.68 5.41 -6.64
CA ILE A 701 10.67 6.66 -7.43
C ILE A 701 11.64 7.70 -6.86
N LYS A 702 11.74 7.83 -5.53
CA LYS A 702 12.64 8.80 -4.87
C LYS A 702 14.13 8.48 -5.06
N CYS A 703 14.46 7.22 -5.33
CA CYS A 703 15.82 6.74 -5.51
C CYS A 703 16.16 6.48 -7.00
N ASN A 704 15.34 6.97 -7.94
CA ASN A 704 15.48 6.68 -9.36
C ASN A 704 16.86 7.05 -9.92
N ASP A 705 17.45 8.17 -9.49
CA ASP A 705 18.75 8.64 -10.00
C ASP A 705 19.87 7.73 -9.51
N HIS A 706 19.81 7.29 -8.25
CA HIS A 706 20.73 6.31 -7.70
C HIS A 706 20.65 4.96 -8.45
N ILE A 707 19.43 4.47 -8.70
CA ILE A 707 19.24 3.23 -9.49
C ILE A 707 19.75 3.40 -10.91
N THR A 708 19.53 4.56 -11.54
CA THR A 708 20.05 4.87 -12.89
C THR A 708 21.57 4.84 -12.91
N PHE A 709 22.23 5.37 -11.87
CA PHE A 709 23.67 5.28 -11.71
C PHE A 709 24.15 3.82 -11.56
N LEU A 710 23.47 3.02 -10.72
CA LEU A 710 23.77 1.59 -10.59
C LEU A 710 23.57 0.82 -11.91
N CYS A 711 22.58 1.20 -12.72
CA CYS A 711 22.43 0.65 -14.07
C CYS A 711 23.62 0.98 -14.96
N LEU A 712 24.17 2.21 -14.87
CA LEU A 712 25.37 2.60 -15.62
C LEU A 712 26.57 1.74 -15.21
N ILE A 713 26.82 1.60 -13.91
CA ILE A 713 27.92 0.77 -13.38
C ILE A 713 27.75 -0.69 -13.80
N SER A 714 26.53 -1.23 -13.72
CA SER A 714 26.24 -2.60 -14.16
C SER A 714 26.52 -2.82 -15.65
N CYS A 715 26.23 -1.82 -16.50
CA CYS A 715 26.56 -1.85 -17.93
C CYS A 715 28.07 -1.89 -18.17
N ILE A 716 28.85 -1.12 -17.40
CA ILE A 716 30.31 -1.07 -17.52
C ILE A 716 30.91 -2.43 -17.18
N HIS A 717 30.48 -3.05 -16.06
CA HIS A 717 30.97 -4.36 -15.62
C HIS A 717 30.50 -5.51 -16.52
N ASN A 718 29.31 -5.42 -17.10
CA ASN A 718 28.79 -6.40 -18.04
C ASN A 718 29.31 -6.19 -19.49
N ASN A 719 30.18 -5.21 -19.73
CA ASN A 719 30.68 -4.80 -21.06
C ASN A 719 29.56 -4.43 -22.04
N ASP A 720 28.43 -3.90 -21.54
CA ASP A 720 27.29 -3.50 -22.35
C ASP A 720 27.36 -1.99 -22.67
N SER A 721 28.19 -1.66 -23.63
CA SER A 721 28.41 -0.27 -24.04
C SER A 721 27.18 0.38 -24.68
N PHE A 722 26.27 -0.39 -25.26
CA PHE A 722 25.10 0.17 -25.94
C PHE A 722 24.12 0.86 -24.99
N TYR A 723 23.74 0.20 -23.89
CA TYR A 723 22.84 0.78 -22.88
C TYR A 723 23.59 1.76 -21.97
N GLY A 724 24.84 1.45 -21.61
CA GLY A 724 25.71 2.35 -20.86
C GLY A 724 25.84 3.72 -21.51
N TYR A 725 26.04 3.77 -22.83
CA TYR A 725 26.10 5.03 -23.58
C TYR A 725 24.80 5.84 -23.48
N ASN A 726 23.65 5.20 -23.59
CA ASN A 726 22.37 5.90 -23.50
C ASN A 726 22.16 6.56 -22.12
N ILE A 727 22.60 5.89 -21.05
CA ILE A 727 22.47 6.36 -19.67
C ILE A 727 23.49 7.46 -19.37
N VAL A 728 24.79 7.24 -19.62
CA VAL A 728 25.86 8.19 -19.28
C VAL A 728 25.71 9.51 -20.01
N ARG A 729 25.22 9.49 -21.26
CA ARG A 729 24.95 10.68 -22.05
C ARG A 729 24.02 11.67 -21.33
N GLU A 730 23.09 11.19 -20.52
CA GLU A 730 22.17 12.05 -19.77
C GLU A 730 22.86 12.67 -18.57
N PHE A 731 23.61 11.89 -17.80
CA PHE A 731 24.39 12.41 -16.68
C PHE A 731 25.39 13.49 -17.12
N VAL A 732 26.04 13.30 -18.28
CA VAL A 732 26.94 14.30 -18.85
C VAL A 732 26.21 15.60 -19.24
N ARG A 733 24.92 15.51 -19.62
CA ARG A 733 24.10 16.69 -19.97
C ARG A 733 23.59 17.44 -18.74
N GLU A 734 23.22 16.74 -17.69
CA GLU A 734 22.64 17.30 -16.47
C GLU A 734 23.73 17.88 -15.56
N CYS A 735 24.80 17.13 -15.33
CA CYS A 735 25.89 17.51 -14.41
C CYS A 735 27.25 17.27 -15.06
N PRO A 736 27.76 18.22 -15.86
CA PRO A 736 29.06 18.06 -16.51
C PRO A 736 30.22 18.14 -15.50
N SER A 737 30.73 16.99 -15.05
CA SER A 737 31.92 16.85 -14.22
C SER A 737 32.96 15.98 -14.93
N SER A 738 34.24 16.07 -14.51
CA SER A 738 35.32 15.24 -15.05
C SER A 738 34.99 13.74 -15.00
N ASN A 739 34.41 13.29 -13.91
CA ASN A 739 34.11 11.88 -13.68
C ASN A 739 33.09 11.32 -14.66
N TRP A 740 32.04 12.06 -14.99
CA TRP A 740 31.06 11.64 -16.02
C TRP A 740 31.69 11.55 -17.42
N TRP A 741 32.63 12.47 -17.74
CA TRP A 741 33.36 12.40 -19.01
C TRP A 741 34.30 11.20 -19.08
N ASN A 742 34.94 10.84 -17.97
CA ASN A 742 35.77 9.65 -17.88
C ASN A 742 34.95 8.37 -18.08
N LEU A 743 33.81 8.25 -17.42
CA LEU A 743 32.89 7.14 -17.60
C LEU A 743 32.36 7.04 -19.04
N LEU A 744 32.01 8.18 -19.65
CA LEU A 744 31.61 8.21 -21.06
C LEU A 744 32.74 7.73 -21.95
N ASN A 745 33.99 8.12 -21.67
CA ASN A 745 35.16 7.70 -22.47
C ASN A 745 35.39 6.16 -22.34
N ILE A 746 35.29 5.60 -21.15
CA ILE A 746 35.39 4.14 -20.94
C ILE A 746 34.32 3.39 -21.76
N ILE A 747 33.10 3.88 -21.77
CA ILE A 747 31.99 3.28 -22.52
C ILE A 747 32.22 3.41 -24.04
N ILE A 748 32.67 4.56 -24.51
CA ILE A 748 32.95 4.80 -25.93
C ILE A 748 34.03 3.87 -26.44
N GLN A 749 35.07 3.62 -25.66
CA GLN A 749 36.16 2.71 -26.04
C GLN A 749 35.68 1.27 -26.27
N LYS A 750 34.70 0.84 -25.53
CA LYS A 750 34.11 -0.50 -25.65
C LYS A 750 32.97 -0.56 -26.69
N ALA A 751 32.50 0.59 -27.19
CA ALA A 751 31.37 0.69 -28.10
C ALA A 751 31.84 0.71 -29.53
N GLU A 752 31.56 -0.30 -30.30
CA GLU A 752 31.73 -0.29 -31.76
C GLU A 752 30.61 0.48 -32.48
N ASP A 753 30.27 1.70 -31.98
CA ASP A 753 29.12 2.48 -32.44
C ASP A 753 29.47 3.93 -32.73
N LEU A 754 29.06 4.40 -33.89
CA LEU A 754 29.30 5.78 -34.35
C LEU A 754 28.39 6.83 -33.72
N ARG A 755 27.44 6.44 -32.86
CA ARG A 755 26.49 7.38 -32.20
C ARG A 755 27.22 8.39 -31.32
N HIS A 756 28.29 7.99 -30.63
CA HIS A 756 29.06 8.84 -29.73
C HIS A 756 29.75 9.99 -30.49
N ASN A 757 30.28 9.77 -31.69
CA ASN A 757 30.89 10.81 -32.49
C ASN A 757 29.88 11.92 -32.83
N ARG A 758 28.68 11.57 -33.24
CA ARG A 758 27.60 12.54 -33.51
C ARG A 758 27.19 13.32 -32.26
N PHE A 759 27.25 12.70 -31.09
CA PHE A 759 26.95 13.35 -29.82
C PHE A 759 28.04 14.35 -29.45
N ILE A 760 29.32 13.96 -29.50
CA ILE A 760 30.47 14.82 -29.23
C ILE A 760 30.48 16.01 -30.18
N MET A 761 30.29 15.80 -31.48
CA MET A 761 30.26 16.86 -32.47
C MET A 761 29.13 17.88 -32.24
N ARG A 762 27.96 17.42 -31.76
CA ARG A 762 26.88 18.36 -31.42
C ARG A 762 27.17 19.17 -30.16
N LEU A 763 27.92 18.61 -29.20
CA LEU A 763 28.32 19.35 -28.01
C LEU A 763 29.44 20.36 -28.31
N LEU A 764 30.38 20.01 -29.19
CA LEU A 764 31.46 20.94 -29.66
C LEU A 764 30.92 22.17 -30.38
N GLY A 765 29.72 22.09 -30.94
CA GLY A 765 29.06 23.24 -31.60
C GLY A 765 28.37 24.22 -30.64
N ARG A 766 28.48 24.06 -29.32
CA ARG A 766 27.94 24.97 -28.30
C ARG A 766 29.00 26.00 -27.90
N GLU A 767 28.56 27.14 -27.36
CA GLU A 767 29.47 28.23 -26.97
C GLU A 767 30.31 27.88 -25.73
N ASP A 768 29.76 27.13 -24.80
CA ASP A 768 30.45 26.66 -23.57
C ASP A 768 30.99 25.24 -23.75
N VAL A 769 32.23 25.14 -24.22
CA VAL A 769 32.87 23.86 -24.49
C VAL A 769 33.91 23.52 -23.42
N PHE A 770 33.73 22.40 -22.73
CA PHE A 770 34.66 21.92 -21.71
C PHE A 770 35.92 21.31 -22.33
N THR A 771 37.06 21.49 -21.66
CA THR A 771 38.38 20.96 -22.08
C THR A 771 38.32 19.43 -22.34
N TYR A 772 37.63 18.70 -21.52
CA TYR A 772 37.45 17.23 -21.66
C TYR A 772 36.83 16.81 -22.99
N LEU A 773 35.90 17.61 -23.52
CA LEU A 773 35.22 17.34 -24.78
C LEU A 773 36.20 17.46 -25.97
N HIS A 774 37.13 18.43 -25.94
CA HIS A 774 38.20 18.56 -26.93
C HIS A 774 39.15 17.38 -26.90
N ILE A 775 39.51 16.88 -25.68
CA ILE A 775 40.35 15.69 -25.52
C ILE A 775 39.65 14.47 -26.12
N MET A 776 38.38 14.26 -25.81
CA MET A 776 37.60 13.11 -26.33
C MET A 776 37.47 13.16 -27.86
N HIS A 777 37.24 14.36 -28.42
CA HIS A 777 37.20 14.52 -29.87
C HIS A 777 38.55 14.20 -30.49
N ALA A 778 39.64 14.68 -29.90
CA ALA A 778 41.01 14.42 -30.38
C ALA A 778 41.34 12.93 -30.25
N ASN A 779 40.94 12.25 -29.20
CA ASN A 779 41.07 10.79 -29.04
C ASN A 779 40.33 10.04 -30.17
N ASN A 780 39.07 10.45 -30.49
CA ASN A 780 38.35 9.89 -31.63
C ASN A 780 39.10 10.12 -32.98
N CYS A 781 39.70 11.30 -33.18
CA CYS A 781 40.50 11.58 -34.32
C CYS A 781 41.78 10.70 -34.38
N LEU A 782 42.40 10.45 -33.22
CA LEU A 782 43.56 9.56 -33.11
C LEU A 782 43.21 8.12 -33.52
N VAL A 783 42.11 7.58 -32.94
CA VAL A 783 41.66 6.20 -33.24
C VAL A 783 41.21 6.04 -34.70
N SER A 784 40.54 7.06 -35.27
CA SER A 784 40.10 7.03 -36.67
C SER A 784 41.22 7.26 -37.68
N GLY A 785 42.48 7.46 -37.24
CA GLY A 785 43.63 7.69 -38.11
C GLY A 785 43.75 9.11 -38.69
N THR A 786 42.91 10.04 -38.23
CA THR A 786 42.97 11.49 -38.63
C THR A 786 43.96 12.26 -37.77
N TYR A 787 45.21 11.77 -37.71
CA TYR A 787 46.26 12.19 -36.76
C TYR A 787 46.56 13.68 -36.78
N LYS A 788 46.47 14.38 -37.93
CA LYS A 788 46.73 15.83 -38.01
C LYS A 788 45.74 16.65 -37.18
N TYR A 789 44.45 16.25 -37.19
CA TYR A 789 43.44 16.97 -36.41
C TYR A 789 43.62 16.68 -34.92
N ALA A 790 43.89 15.41 -34.54
CA ALA A 790 44.21 15.03 -33.18
C ALA A 790 45.41 15.81 -32.65
N LEU A 791 46.54 15.83 -33.40
CA LEU A 791 47.76 16.54 -33.02
C LEU A 791 47.53 18.03 -32.81
N ASN A 792 46.81 18.71 -33.71
CA ASN A 792 46.49 20.13 -33.56
C ASN A 792 45.67 20.42 -32.29
N SER A 793 44.66 19.59 -31.99
CA SER A 793 43.85 19.71 -30.80
C SER A 793 44.68 19.50 -29.53
N TYR A 794 45.52 18.45 -29.47
CA TYR A 794 46.36 18.19 -28.29
C TYR A 794 47.43 19.32 -28.10
N ILE A 795 48.03 19.80 -29.13
CA ILE A 795 49.01 20.91 -29.05
C ILE A 795 48.33 22.20 -28.56
N SER A 796 47.14 22.50 -29.05
CA SER A 796 46.37 23.67 -28.59
C SER A 796 46.05 23.59 -27.10
N LEU A 797 45.60 22.43 -26.62
CA LEU A 797 45.33 22.17 -25.20
C LEU A 797 46.62 22.20 -24.36
N PHE A 798 47.72 21.59 -24.86
CA PHE A 798 49.00 21.56 -24.16
C PHE A 798 49.62 22.96 -23.97
N LYS A 799 49.37 23.88 -24.90
CA LYS A 799 49.79 25.28 -24.77
C LYS A 799 49.06 26.04 -23.67
N VAL A 800 47.80 25.68 -23.41
CA VAL A 800 46.99 26.31 -22.38
C VAL A 800 47.29 25.71 -21.00
N ALA A 801 47.27 24.38 -20.92
CA ALA A 801 47.50 23.61 -19.68
C ALA A 801 48.41 22.40 -19.98
N PRO A 802 49.74 22.50 -19.75
CA PRO A 802 50.66 21.38 -19.96
C PRO A 802 50.39 20.26 -18.95
N SER A 803 49.96 19.09 -19.39
CA SER A 803 49.78 17.89 -18.57
C SER A 803 50.61 16.73 -19.11
N ALA A 804 50.92 15.77 -18.26
CA ALA A 804 51.61 14.53 -18.59
C ALA A 804 50.84 13.75 -19.68
N LEU A 805 49.50 13.64 -19.53
CA LEU A 805 48.60 12.97 -20.47
C LEU A 805 48.71 13.60 -21.87
N LEU A 806 48.59 14.93 -21.98
CA LEU A 806 48.67 15.61 -23.27
C LEU A 806 50.06 15.45 -23.94
N ALA A 807 51.16 15.46 -23.15
CA ALA A 807 52.49 15.20 -23.65
C ALA A 807 52.60 13.76 -24.24
N LEU A 808 52.03 12.76 -23.52
CA LEU A 808 51.96 11.37 -23.99
C LEU A 808 51.17 11.26 -25.30
N LEU A 809 49.94 11.84 -25.32
CA LEU A 809 49.06 11.82 -26.51
C LEU A 809 49.70 12.48 -27.75
N ILE A 810 50.41 13.58 -27.58
CA ILE A 810 51.19 14.23 -28.67
C ILE A 810 52.28 13.28 -29.13
N GLY A 811 53.06 12.71 -28.21
CA GLY A 811 54.11 11.73 -28.53
C GLY A 811 53.61 10.53 -29.32
N VAL A 812 52.50 9.90 -28.80
CA VAL A 812 51.86 8.76 -29.48
C VAL A 812 51.33 9.14 -30.87
N THR A 813 50.68 10.32 -31.00
CA THR A 813 50.13 10.77 -32.29
C THR A 813 51.21 10.97 -33.31
N GLN A 814 52.32 11.62 -32.93
CA GLN A 814 53.48 11.82 -33.83
C GLN A 814 54.17 10.49 -34.19
N LEU A 815 54.24 9.56 -33.24
CA LEU A 815 54.76 8.22 -33.49
C LEU A 815 53.89 7.47 -34.51
N GLN A 816 52.56 7.49 -34.35
CA GLN A 816 51.64 6.86 -35.31
C GLN A 816 51.75 7.50 -36.71
N MET A 817 51.90 8.82 -36.77
CA MET A 817 52.16 9.52 -38.04
C MET A 817 53.50 9.06 -38.71
N ALA A 818 54.55 8.85 -37.92
CA ALA A 818 55.83 8.35 -38.40
C ALA A 818 55.81 6.91 -38.88
N CYS A 819 54.92 6.10 -38.34
CA CYS A 819 54.71 4.67 -38.68
C CYS A 819 53.82 4.47 -39.92
N GLN A 820 53.26 5.52 -40.52
CA GLN A 820 52.50 5.39 -41.77
C GLN A 820 53.35 4.95 -42.96
N LYS A 821 52.71 4.39 -44.01
CA LYS A 821 53.42 3.77 -45.17
C LYS A 821 54.35 4.70 -45.89
N SER A 822 54.22 6.03 -45.92
CA SER A 822 55.13 6.94 -46.62
C SER A 822 55.13 8.36 -46.03
N PRO A 823 55.60 8.56 -44.78
CA PRO A 823 55.58 9.85 -44.12
C PRO A 823 56.73 10.75 -44.78
N ALA A 824 56.39 11.93 -45.24
CA ALA A 824 57.28 12.88 -45.84
C ALA A 824 58.42 13.34 -44.90
N LYS A 825 58.31 13.21 -43.59
CA LYS A 825 59.29 13.70 -42.59
C LYS A 825 59.46 12.73 -41.42
N LYS A 826 59.65 11.44 -41.72
CA LYS A 826 59.66 10.36 -40.70
C LYS A 826 60.63 10.69 -39.54
N ASN A 827 61.90 10.99 -39.82
CA ASN A 827 62.92 11.21 -38.80
C ASN A 827 62.58 12.44 -37.90
N GLN A 828 62.06 13.51 -38.53
CA GLN A 828 61.63 14.69 -37.75
C GLN A 828 60.48 14.40 -36.82
N LEU A 829 59.45 13.63 -37.27
CA LEU A 829 58.32 13.19 -36.43
C LEU A 829 58.79 12.30 -35.29
N LEU A 830 59.71 11.38 -35.55
CA LEU A 830 60.28 10.50 -34.52
C LEU A 830 61.02 11.30 -33.44
N ILE A 831 61.90 12.25 -33.84
CA ILE A 831 62.62 13.10 -32.85
C ILE A 831 61.65 13.90 -32.00
N GLN A 832 60.62 14.48 -32.63
CA GLN A 832 59.59 15.21 -31.91
C GLN A 832 58.82 14.33 -30.98
N ALA A 833 58.40 13.15 -31.42
CA ALA A 833 57.72 12.18 -30.57
C ALA A 833 58.56 11.81 -29.32
N LEU A 834 59.82 11.46 -29.50
CA LEU A 834 60.75 11.14 -28.43
C LEU A 834 60.98 12.31 -27.48
N ALA A 835 61.01 13.55 -27.98
CA ALA A 835 61.09 14.73 -27.13
C ALA A 835 59.85 14.89 -26.25
N PHE A 836 58.65 14.58 -26.77
CA PHE A 836 57.42 14.60 -25.99
C PHE A 836 57.36 13.44 -25.01
N PHE A 837 57.83 12.22 -25.31
CA PHE A 837 57.97 11.13 -24.36
C PHE A 837 58.91 11.49 -23.21
N LYS A 838 60.04 12.18 -23.50
CA LYS A 838 60.91 12.70 -22.45
C LYS A 838 60.21 13.75 -21.59
N LYS A 839 59.43 14.66 -22.21
CA LYS A 839 58.64 15.63 -21.47
C LYS A 839 57.58 15.00 -20.61
N TYR A 840 56.90 13.93 -21.10
CA TYR A 840 55.95 13.11 -20.39
C TYR A 840 56.60 12.51 -19.14
N MET A 841 57.75 11.84 -19.24
CA MET A 841 58.45 11.31 -18.05
C MET A 841 58.77 12.40 -17.02
N GLN A 842 59.19 13.62 -17.49
CA GLN A 842 59.44 14.73 -16.57
C GLN A 842 58.19 15.25 -15.83
N LEU A 843 57.07 15.31 -16.53
CA LEU A 843 55.79 15.79 -15.96
C LEU A 843 55.15 14.76 -15.08
N ARG A 844 55.33 13.45 -15.33
CA ARG A 844 54.75 12.38 -14.57
C ARG A 844 55.35 12.23 -13.15
N GLY A 845 56.67 12.57 -13.04
CA GLY A 845 57.36 12.52 -11.75
C GLY A 845 57.64 11.10 -11.23
N ASP A 846 57.95 11.02 -9.93
CA ASP A 846 58.42 9.78 -9.33
C ASP A 846 57.29 8.76 -9.04
N GLU A 847 56.08 9.20 -8.78
CA GLU A 847 54.96 8.33 -8.48
C GLU A 847 54.49 7.48 -9.67
N GLY A 848 54.56 8.05 -10.89
CA GLY A 848 54.19 7.36 -12.12
C GLY A 848 55.35 6.87 -12.98
N LYS A 849 56.54 6.64 -12.42
CA LYS A 849 57.73 6.18 -13.13
C LYS A 849 57.51 4.88 -13.90
N GLN A 850 56.86 3.90 -13.29
CA GLN A 850 56.57 2.61 -13.87
C GLN A 850 55.77 2.75 -15.17
N GLU A 851 54.71 3.53 -15.16
CA GLU A 851 53.87 3.83 -16.31
C GLU A 851 54.64 4.59 -17.38
N ALA A 852 55.40 5.62 -16.98
CA ALA A 852 56.17 6.42 -17.89
C ALA A 852 57.27 5.61 -18.61
N TYR A 853 57.93 4.73 -17.94
CA TYR A 853 58.90 3.80 -18.52
C TYR A 853 58.22 2.79 -19.45
N TYR A 854 57.06 2.26 -19.07
CA TYR A 854 56.31 1.31 -19.87
C TYR A 854 55.88 1.92 -21.21
N ASN A 855 55.27 3.10 -21.20
CA ASN A 855 54.82 3.79 -22.42
C ASN A 855 56.01 4.20 -23.30
N THR A 856 57.13 4.61 -22.70
CA THR A 856 58.36 4.94 -23.42
C THR A 856 59.00 3.67 -24.04
N ALA A 857 59.04 2.56 -23.27
CA ALA A 857 59.50 1.28 -23.79
C ALA A 857 58.70 0.79 -24.99
N ARG A 858 57.36 0.91 -24.91
CA ARG A 858 56.44 0.59 -26.01
C ARG A 858 56.70 1.48 -27.25
N ALA A 859 56.96 2.77 -27.06
CA ALA A 859 57.31 3.65 -28.17
C ALA A 859 58.59 3.19 -28.87
N PHE A 860 59.64 2.83 -28.12
CA PHE A 860 60.87 2.29 -28.69
C PHE A 860 60.64 0.91 -29.32
N HIS A 861 59.81 0.07 -28.74
CA HIS A 861 59.49 -1.24 -29.31
C HIS A 861 58.78 -1.09 -30.66
N GLN A 862 57.84 -0.19 -30.80
CA GLN A 862 57.10 0.12 -32.04
C GLN A 862 57.99 0.66 -33.15
N ILE A 863 59.06 1.37 -32.82
CA ILE A 863 60.03 1.91 -33.80
C ILE A 863 61.02 0.81 -34.23
N GLY A 864 61.13 -0.29 -33.47
CA GLY A 864 62.15 -1.36 -33.71
C GLY A 864 63.47 -1.10 -33.00
N LEU A 865 63.59 -0.10 -32.10
CA LEU A 865 64.79 0.13 -31.28
C LEU A 865 64.76 -0.82 -30.05
N LEU A 866 64.87 -2.09 -30.31
CA LEU A 866 64.70 -3.18 -29.33
C LEU A 866 65.66 -3.11 -28.13
N SER A 867 66.91 -2.71 -28.31
CA SER A 867 67.86 -2.57 -27.20
C SER A 867 67.40 -1.52 -26.16
N THR A 868 66.91 -0.38 -26.61
CA THR A 868 66.40 0.69 -25.75
C THR A 868 65.06 0.27 -25.11
N ALA A 869 64.18 -0.38 -25.87
CA ALA A 869 62.92 -0.92 -25.34
C ALA A 869 63.20 -1.93 -24.20
N ILE A 870 64.13 -2.87 -24.41
CA ILE A 870 64.56 -3.84 -23.39
C ILE A 870 65.08 -3.12 -22.15
N HIS A 871 65.87 -2.07 -22.30
CA HIS A 871 66.37 -1.30 -21.18
C HIS A 871 65.25 -0.73 -20.32
N PHE A 872 64.25 -0.03 -20.91
CA PHE A 872 63.14 0.54 -20.16
C PHE A 872 62.22 -0.52 -19.58
N TYR A 873 61.95 -1.65 -20.27
CA TYR A 873 61.18 -2.76 -19.67
C TYR A 873 61.89 -3.38 -18.50
N LYS A 874 63.21 -3.50 -18.48
CA LYS A 874 63.97 -4.00 -17.36
C LYS A 874 63.92 -3.05 -16.17
N LEU A 875 63.97 -1.74 -16.39
CA LEU A 875 63.84 -0.73 -15.34
C LEU A 875 62.54 -0.90 -14.58
N ILE A 876 61.44 -1.26 -15.28
CA ILE A 876 60.14 -1.52 -14.64
C ILE A 876 60.17 -2.74 -13.70
N LEU A 877 60.94 -3.77 -14.10
CA LEU A 877 61.09 -4.99 -13.30
C LEU A 877 62.03 -4.81 -12.09
N GLU A 878 63.00 -3.93 -12.18
CA GLU A 878 64.07 -3.68 -11.23
C GLU A 878 63.72 -2.59 -10.20
N GLU A 879 62.94 -1.58 -10.60
CA GLU A 879 62.52 -0.48 -9.72
C GLU A 879 61.33 -0.87 -8.85
N ASP A 880 61.29 -0.33 -7.66
CA ASP A 880 60.18 -0.53 -6.71
C ASP A 880 58.94 0.26 -7.18
N PRO A 881 57.75 -0.36 -7.28
CA PRO A 881 56.54 0.36 -7.67
C PRO A 881 56.18 1.40 -6.63
N GLY A 882 55.70 2.57 -7.09
CA GLY A 882 55.24 3.64 -6.18
C GLY A 882 54.09 3.20 -5.26
N ASP A 883 53.82 4.02 -4.25
CA ASP A 883 52.80 3.67 -3.23
C ASP A 883 51.37 3.51 -3.80
N LEU A 884 51.00 4.29 -4.82
CA LEU A 884 49.73 4.16 -5.53
C LEU A 884 49.58 2.78 -6.23
N VAL A 885 50.68 2.31 -6.84
CA VAL A 885 50.70 1.00 -7.52
C VAL A 885 50.62 -0.12 -6.48
N LYS A 886 51.21 0.05 -5.27
CA LYS A 886 51.16 -0.94 -4.19
C LYS A 886 49.73 -1.06 -3.63
N GLN A 887 49.00 0.05 -3.52
CA GLN A 887 47.61 0.04 -3.07
C GLN A 887 46.68 -0.73 -4.00
N ASN A 888 46.88 -0.61 -5.32
CA ASN A 888 46.04 -1.24 -6.33
C ASN A 888 46.86 -2.09 -7.31
N ALA A 889 47.69 -3.00 -6.79
CA ALA A 889 48.63 -3.78 -7.60
C ALA A 889 47.97 -4.59 -8.74
N ASN A 890 46.74 -5.06 -8.55
CA ASN A 890 46.02 -5.83 -9.58
C ASN A 890 45.70 -5.04 -10.85
N LEU A 891 45.56 -3.69 -10.72
CA LEU A 891 45.16 -2.82 -11.84
C LEU A 891 46.32 -1.97 -12.38
N LEU A 892 47.24 -1.57 -11.52
CA LEU A 892 48.26 -0.56 -11.87
C LEU A 892 49.67 -1.12 -12.02
N ASP A 893 49.94 -2.36 -11.58
CA ASP A 893 51.26 -2.96 -11.69
C ASP A 893 51.51 -3.53 -13.10
N LEU A 894 52.40 -2.85 -13.85
CA LEU A 894 52.72 -3.17 -15.24
C LEU A 894 53.92 -4.14 -15.41
N ARG A 895 54.39 -4.76 -14.32
CA ARG A 895 55.52 -5.70 -14.38
C ARG A 895 55.18 -6.93 -15.22
N LYS A 896 53.96 -7.46 -15.16
CA LYS A 896 53.53 -8.60 -15.99
C LYS A 896 53.53 -8.25 -17.46
N GLU A 897 53.00 -7.08 -17.82
CA GLU A 897 52.95 -6.61 -19.20
C GLU A 897 54.35 -6.31 -19.74
N ALA A 898 55.24 -5.71 -18.93
CA ALA A 898 56.64 -5.48 -19.30
C ALA A 898 57.39 -6.79 -19.54
N ALA A 899 57.21 -7.80 -18.65
CA ALA A 899 57.80 -9.12 -18.80
C ALA A 899 57.28 -9.85 -20.05
N PHE A 900 56.00 -9.69 -20.35
CA PHE A 900 55.41 -10.27 -21.56
C PHE A 900 55.96 -9.65 -22.82
N ASN A 901 56.15 -8.32 -22.87
CA ASN A 901 56.77 -7.68 -23.97
C ASN A 901 58.27 -8.05 -24.14
N LEU A 902 58.98 -8.24 -23.03
CA LEU A 902 60.34 -8.81 -23.08
C LEU A 902 60.36 -10.23 -23.64
N HIS A 903 59.41 -11.08 -23.19
CA HIS A 903 59.21 -12.42 -23.72
C HIS A 903 59.04 -12.40 -25.25
N LEU A 904 58.15 -11.52 -25.77
CA LEU A 904 57.92 -11.39 -27.23
C LEU A 904 59.17 -10.94 -27.99
N ILE A 905 59.92 -9.94 -27.46
CA ILE A 905 61.15 -9.46 -28.05
C ILE A 905 62.20 -10.58 -28.14
N TYR A 906 62.38 -11.32 -27.03
CA TYR A 906 63.37 -12.41 -27.01
C TYR A 906 62.93 -13.64 -27.85
N LEU A 907 61.61 -13.89 -27.92
CA LEU A 907 61.06 -14.91 -28.82
C LEU A 907 61.30 -14.57 -30.31
N GLN A 908 61.11 -13.32 -30.72
CA GLN A 908 61.40 -12.80 -32.07
C GLN A 908 62.91 -12.85 -32.42
N SER A 909 63.78 -12.72 -31.42
CA SER A 909 65.23 -12.80 -31.57
C SER A 909 65.75 -14.23 -31.40
N GLU A 910 64.89 -15.24 -31.44
CA GLU A 910 65.22 -16.65 -31.32
C GLU A 910 65.88 -17.06 -29.97
N ASN A 911 65.92 -16.20 -29.02
CA ASN A 911 66.45 -16.47 -27.68
C ASN A 911 65.41 -17.10 -26.76
N GLN A 912 65.12 -18.37 -26.98
CA GLN A 912 64.10 -19.09 -26.24
C GLN A 912 64.35 -19.22 -24.74
N LEU A 913 65.62 -19.22 -24.29
CA LEU A 913 65.95 -19.31 -22.88
C LEU A 913 65.52 -18.05 -22.10
N LEU A 914 65.88 -16.88 -22.63
CA LEU A 914 65.48 -15.61 -22.01
C LEU A 914 63.97 -15.40 -22.14
N ALA A 915 63.34 -15.72 -23.24
CA ALA A 915 61.91 -15.63 -23.43
C ALA A 915 61.17 -16.46 -22.39
N ARG A 916 61.58 -17.68 -22.14
CA ARG A 916 61.00 -18.59 -21.15
C ARG A 916 61.24 -18.08 -19.73
N MET A 917 62.45 -17.58 -19.42
CA MET A 917 62.77 -17.02 -18.10
C MET A 917 61.83 -15.87 -17.67
N TYR A 918 61.51 -14.95 -18.56
CA TYR A 918 60.60 -13.85 -18.25
C TYR A 918 59.15 -14.34 -18.09
N LEU A 919 58.73 -15.31 -18.87
CA LEU A 919 57.41 -15.91 -18.78
C LEU A 919 57.23 -16.67 -17.43
N GLU A 920 58.20 -17.48 -17.06
CA GLU A 920 58.17 -18.29 -15.83
C GLU A 920 58.27 -17.43 -14.55
N ASN A 921 59.10 -16.37 -14.55
CA ASN A 921 59.33 -15.55 -13.37
C ASN A 921 58.20 -14.60 -13.04
N TYR A 922 57.48 -14.10 -14.04
CA TYR A 922 56.52 -12.99 -13.85
C TYR A 922 55.09 -13.31 -14.26
N ILE A 923 54.84 -14.30 -15.09
CA ILE A 923 53.51 -14.56 -15.70
C ILE A 923 52.95 -15.93 -15.34
N THR A 924 53.81 -16.93 -15.12
CA THR A 924 53.31 -18.30 -14.80
C THR A 924 52.50 -18.33 -13.53
N ILE A 925 51.37 -19.00 -13.63
CA ILE A 925 50.36 -19.19 -12.57
C ILE A 925 50.78 -20.33 -11.67
#